data_8d5886448e2d5c2fa6ed6bd3b0c5e59c
#
_entry.id   8d5886448e2d5c2fa6ed6bd3b0c5e59c
#
_cell.length_a   1.000
_cell.length_b   1.000
_cell.length_c   1.000
_cell.angle_alpha   90.00
_cell.angle_beta   90.00
_cell.angle_gamma   90.00
#
_symmetry.space_group_name_H-M   'P 1'
#
loop_
_entity.id
_entity.type
_entity.pdbx_description
1 polymer ?
#
loop_
_entity_poly.entity_id
_entity_poly.type
_entity_poly.pdbx_seq_one_letter_code
_entity_poly.pdbx_strand_id
1 'polypeptide(L)'
;MQHFSRTFLAASIATALFAPYAQAEAILNNSVQEMPTTDQCLVDAEKNDANAEIVIQADNLQAINGDKAIYSGDVEVTQGNKKITAESVTLHQQENIVVAEGNVTFNDGEVKASSSKVTNNMTSETFSLENTEYQFLCQQGRGQAAYIAKTGQAVYELEDGSITSCPEDDNAWRLVASSIEVDQNEETATFYHPRFEVLDVPVFYAPYLTLPIGNTRKTGFLFPSVNYGSSDGLEIEVPFYWNIAPNYDLTLTTLYMQQRGVKQDADFRYLSDGWGSGELKGEYLPGDEKYNDEDRWGYQYKHDGIINKQWLVSLDYSQVSDIDYFRDLSSDLGNREDGQLMQQGKVAYRSDFWDMSLQVRDFQILLQDNNQPYRLLPQVKFNFYTPLLGNYLNFDVKSELTQFDIQDASKPNALRAHVEPGLTIPLSTSWATWTTEARLLATYYQQDLDRLTNANLKSKLDETVARVIPEYRSHARIYLEREAKLFEGYTQSLEPQIQYLYVPEENQSNIFDYDTTLLQTDYYGLFRSRKYSGIDYIAPANQISYGASTRFFDDEYKERLNISFGQIYYINKNNKFISKDDPSDTNNDASNYSSWAIETDFNYEDYLFYHGGIQYDIDLNAMQLANSTLEYQFTDGFIQGNYRYVTKDYIKDTIRFDELDSITNDGISQAGIVGAYNINRHWSASGQYYYDLTEEIDLEWMASLRYQSDCWYIGFTYTNQLVKWRNEVVGGDSNNPVYDTNISVNFGIQGFATKNKAETAAKELDSTDNAITYGRPFYLNN
;
A
#
# COMPACT_ATOMS: atom_id res chain seq x y z
N MET A 1 16.61 1.79 11.07
CA MET A 1 15.92 2.93 11.68
C MET A 1 14.41 2.98 11.40
N GLN A 2 13.92 2.35 10.36
CA GLN A 2 12.49 2.34 10.00
C GLN A 2 11.62 1.38 10.84
N HIS A 3 12.16 0.41 11.57
CA HIS A 3 11.35 -0.57 12.30
C HIS A 3 10.90 -0.14 13.72
N PHE A 4 11.55 0.82 14.37
CA PHE A 4 11.08 1.30 15.68
C PHE A 4 10.03 2.41 15.58
N SER A 5 10.05 3.19 14.51
CA SER A 5 9.01 4.17 14.24
C SER A 5 7.76 3.54 13.58
N ARG A 6 7.91 2.45 12.84
CA ARG A 6 6.78 1.76 12.20
C ARG A 6 5.88 0.98 13.16
N THR A 7 6.40 0.47 14.29
CA THR A 7 5.54 -0.27 15.24
C THR A 7 4.81 0.65 16.21
N PHE A 8 5.34 1.81 16.55
CA PHE A 8 4.60 2.80 17.36
C PHE A 8 3.80 3.78 16.48
N LEU A 9 4.32 4.19 15.35
CA LEU A 9 3.53 4.88 14.32
C LEU A 9 2.51 3.94 13.66
N ALA A 10 2.83 2.64 13.45
CA ALA A 10 1.85 1.69 12.92
C ALA A 10 0.75 1.33 13.92
N ALA A 11 0.96 1.41 15.22
CA ALA A 11 -0.14 1.27 16.20
C ALA A 11 -0.95 2.56 16.34
N SER A 12 -0.34 3.73 16.24
CA SER A 12 -1.04 5.03 16.26
C SER A 12 -1.58 5.42 14.88
N ILE A 13 -0.92 5.02 13.80
CA ILE A 13 -1.36 5.19 12.41
C ILE A 13 -2.31 4.05 12.01
N ALA A 14 -2.18 2.83 12.54
CA ALA A 14 -3.18 1.79 12.30
C ALA A 14 -4.53 2.11 12.97
N THR A 15 -4.56 2.73 14.14
CA THR A 15 -5.81 3.23 14.71
C THR A 15 -6.31 4.53 14.07
N ALA A 16 -5.44 5.34 13.47
CA ALA A 16 -5.84 6.55 12.73
C ALA A 16 -6.04 6.34 11.22
N LEU A 17 -5.43 5.30 10.62
CA LEU A 17 -5.60 4.95 9.19
C LEU A 17 -6.64 3.85 8.96
N PHE A 18 -6.96 3.00 9.95
CA PHE A 18 -8.05 2.04 9.80
C PHE A 18 -9.43 2.64 10.04
N ALA A 19 -9.58 3.74 10.77
CA ALA A 19 -10.85 4.44 10.89
C ALA A 19 -11.22 5.25 9.62
N PRO A 20 -10.32 6.05 8.99
CA PRO A 20 -10.66 6.71 7.73
C PRO A 20 -10.63 5.77 6.50
N TYR A 21 -9.83 4.67 6.52
CA TYR A 21 -9.87 3.68 5.44
C TYR A 21 -11.20 2.92 5.39
N ALA A 22 -11.73 2.51 6.53
CA ALA A 22 -13.05 1.88 6.57
C ALA A 22 -14.18 2.84 6.14
N GLN A 23 -13.98 4.16 6.29
CA GLN A 23 -14.97 5.17 5.90
C GLN A 23 -14.73 5.74 4.50
N ALA A 24 -13.48 5.81 4.03
CA ALA A 24 -13.19 6.06 2.61
C ALA A 24 -13.68 4.88 1.75
N GLU A 25 -13.55 3.64 2.22
CA GLU A 25 -14.24 2.49 1.61
C GLU A 25 -15.77 2.61 1.71
N ALA A 26 -16.32 3.13 2.81
CA ALA A 26 -17.77 3.33 2.94
C ALA A 26 -18.27 4.50 2.10
N ILE A 27 -17.49 5.57 1.92
CA ILE A 27 -17.84 6.71 1.05
C ILE A 27 -17.56 6.37 -0.42
N LEU A 28 -16.48 5.67 -0.74
CA LEU A 28 -16.24 5.09 -2.06
C LEU A 28 -17.24 3.97 -2.38
N ASN A 29 -17.65 3.17 -1.39
CA ASN A 29 -18.71 2.17 -1.55
C ASN A 29 -20.13 2.78 -1.61
N ASN A 30 -20.35 4.00 -1.09
CA ASN A 30 -21.63 4.69 -1.26
C ASN A 30 -21.69 5.54 -2.53
N SER A 31 -20.57 5.90 -3.16
CA SER A 31 -20.52 6.52 -4.49
C SER A 31 -20.25 5.51 -5.62
N VAL A 32 -19.67 4.36 -5.30
CA VAL A 32 -19.78 3.16 -6.13
C VAL A 32 -21.18 2.62 -5.89
N GLN A 33 -22.18 3.16 -6.60
CA GLN A 33 -23.35 2.34 -6.86
C GLN A 33 -22.80 0.96 -7.20
N GLU A 34 -23.05 -0.05 -6.35
CA GLU A 34 -23.01 -1.44 -6.77
C GLU A 34 -23.53 -1.42 -8.20
N MET A 35 -22.70 -1.92 -9.14
CA MET A 35 -23.21 -2.16 -10.49
C MET A 35 -24.57 -2.78 -10.32
N PRO A 36 -25.59 -2.33 -11.00
CA PRO A 36 -26.88 -2.97 -10.85
C PRO A 36 -26.63 -4.46 -11.09
N THR A 37 -26.56 -5.24 -10.03
CA THR A 37 -27.05 -6.60 -10.09
C THR A 37 -28.39 -6.33 -10.75
N THR A 38 -28.52 -6.73 -12.02
CA THR A 38 -29.74 -6.47 -12.75
C THR A 38 -30.85 -6.84 -11.79
N ASP A 39 -31.84 -5.97 -11.55
CA ASP A 39 -32.99 -6.26 -10.69
C ASP A 39 -33.69 -7.62 -10.99
N GLN A 40 -33.06 -8.39 -11.85
CA GLN A 40 -33.44 -9.68 -12.42
C GLN A 40 -32.62 -10.87 -11.87
N CYS A 41 -31.52 -10.65 -11.10
CA CYS A 41 -30.84 -11.78 -10.43
C CYS A 41 -31.68 -12.26 -9.24
N LEU A 42 -32.50 -13.25 -9.49
CA LEU A 42 -33.43 -13.85 -8.50
C LEU A 42 -32.91 -15.21 -8.05
N VAL A 43 -31.71 -15.26 -7.44
CA VAL A 43 -31.23 -16.49 -6.78
C VAL A 43 -31.88 -16.59 -5.38
N ASP A 44 -33.13 -16.96 -5.34
CA ASP A 44 -33.79 -17.39 -4.11
C ASP A 44 -33.58 -18.90 -4.00
N ALA A 45 -32.63 -19.34 -3.19
CA ALA A 45 -32.27 -20.75 -3.00
C ALA A 45 -33.48 -21.62 -2.55
N GLU A 46 -34.51 -21.02 -1.98
CA GLU A 46 -35.78 -21.70 -1.59
C GLU A 46 -36.72 -21.97 -2.76
N LYS A 47 -36.52 -21.31 -3.91
CA LYS A 47 -37.42 -21.49 -5.09
C LYS A 47 -36.83 -22.40 -6.17
N ASN A 48 -35.59 -22.83 -6.05
CA ASN A 48 -34.94 -23.72 -7.02
C ASN A 48 -35.24 -25.21 -6.73
N ASP A 49 -36.49 -25.51 -6.40
CA ASP A 49 -36.93 -26.90 -6.15
C ASP A 49 -37.13 -27.63 -7.49
N ALA A 50 -36.26 -28.56 -7.80
CA ALA A 50 -36.40 -29.47 -8.96
C ALA A 50 -37.68 -30.30 -8.95
N ASN A 51 -38.36 -30.38 -7.79
CA ASN A 51 -39.64 -31.06 -7.62
C ASN A 51 -40.85 -30.09 -7.72
N ALA A 52 -40.61 -28.81 -8.05
CA ALA A 52 -41.71 -27.88 -8.24
C ALA A 52 -42.66 -28.32 -9.39
N GLU A 53 -43.94 -28.09 -9.20
CA GLU A 53 -44.99 -28.43 -10.20
C GLU A 53 -44.70 -27.68 -11.50
N ILE A 54 -44.78 -28.44 -12.63
CA ILE A 54 -44.68 -27.86 -13.96
C ILE A 54 -46.05 -27.35 -14.36
N VAL A 55 -46.18 -26.06 -14.59
CA VAL A 55 -47.41 -25.40 -15.07
C VAL A 55 -47.23 -25.01 -16.53
N ILE A 56 -48.14 -25.44 -17.40
CA ILE A 56 -48.15 -25.08 -18.82
C ILE A 56 -49.41 -24.29 -19.14
N GLN A 57 -49.25 -23.11 -19.72
CA GLN A 57 -50.32 -22.26 -20.23
C GLN A 57 -50.15 -22.16 -21.76
N ALA A 58 -51.22 -22.32 -22.51
CA ALA A 58 -51.22 -22.23 -23.97
C ALA A 58 -52.65 -21.97 -24.47
N ASP A 59 -52.77 -21.38 -25.65
CA ASP A 59 -54.07 -21.15 -26.27
C ASP A 59 -54.73 -22.45 -26.73
N ASN A 60 -53.94 -23.40 -27.27
CA ASN A 60 -54.43 -24.65 -27.83
C ASN A 60 -53.58 -25.86 -27.37
N LEU A 61 -54.24 -26.98 -27.14
CA LEU A 61 -53.64 -28.27 -26.88
C LEU A 61 -54.16 -29.32 -27.87
N GLN A 62 -53.24 -30.00 -28.57
CA GLN A 62 -53.54 -31.13 -29.40
C GLN A 62 -52.80 -32.38 -28.89
N ALA A 63 -53.54 -33.41 -28.45
CA ALA A 63 -53.00 -34.71 -28.06
C ALA A 63 -53.14 -35.71 -29.19
N ILE A 64 -52.03 -36.41 -29.54
CA ILE A 64 -51.98 -37.36 -30.67
C ILE A 64 -51.57 -38.75 -30.12
N ASN A 65 -52.52 -39.71 -30.24
CA ASN A 65 -52.28 -41.16 -29.94
C ASN A 65 -51.70 -41.47 -28.55
N GLY A 66 -51.83 -40.57 -27.59
CA GLY A 66 -51.30 -40.78 -26.23
C GLY A 66 -49.76 -40.73 -26.10
N ASP A 67 -49.05 -40.33 -27.14
CA ASP A 67 -47.60 -40.23 -27.19
C ASP A 67 -47.11 -38.78 -27.34
N LYS A 68 -47.85 -37.98 -28.07
CA LYS A 68 -47.44 -36.62 -28.43
C LYS A 68 -48.50 -35.62 -27.98
N ALA A 69 -48.10 -34.61 -27.20
CA ALA A 69 -48.88 -33.45 -26.86
C ALA A 69 -48.27 -32.18 -27.47
N ILE A 70 -49.06 -31.42 -28.25
CA ILE A 70 -48.60 -30.16 -28.87
C ILE A 70 -49.41 -29.03 -28.24
N TYR A 71 -48.70 -28.13 -27.60
CA TYR A 71 -49.19 -26.84 -27.07
C TYR A 71 -48.85 -25.76 -28.09
N SER A 72 -49.76 -24.89 -28.42
CA SER A 72 -49.53 -23.83 -29.41
C SER A 72 -50.27 -22.55 -29.06
N GLY A 73 -49.71 -21.40 -29.44
CA GLY A 73 -50.19 -20.06 -29.13
C GLY A 73 -49.75 -19.62 -27.74
N ASP A 74 -48.86 -18.62 -27.70
CA ASP A 74 -48.29 -17.98 -26.50
C ASP A 74 -48.01 -18.97 -25.35
N VAL A 75 -47.27 -20.03 -25.66
CA VAL A 75 -46.99 -21.11 -24.69
C VAL A 75 -46.05 -20.61 -23.61
N GLU A 76 -46.45 -20.73 -22.36
CA GLU A 76 -45.65 -20.45 -21.18
C GLU A 76 -45.52 -21.72 -20.33
N VAL A 77 -44.28 -22.11 -20.03
CA VAL A 77 -43.96 -23.24 -19.13
C VAL A 77 -43.16 -22.69 -17.93
N THR A 78 -43.68 -22.93 -16.73
CA THR A 78 -43.03 -22.51 -15.49
C THR A 78 -42.78 -23.70 -14.56
N GLN A 79 -41.60 -23.73 -13.93
CA GLN A 79 -41.20 -24.67 -12.88
C GLN A 79 -40.31 -23.96 -11.85
N GLY A 80 -40.85 -23.61 -10.70
CA GLY A 80 -40.11 -22.81 -9.72
C GLY A 80 -39.72 -21.42 -10.28
N ASN A 81 -38.43 -21.13 -10.37
CA ASN A 81 -37.91 -19.88 -10.98
C ASN A 81 -37.75 -20.01 -12.50
N LYS A 82 -37.81 -21.23 -13.07
CA LYS A 82 -37.57 -21.45 -14.50
C LYS A 82 -38.82 -21.10 -15.28
N LYS A 83 -38.60 -20.29 -16.32
CA LYS A 83 -39.66 -19.87 -17.22
C LYS A 83 -39.20 -20.07 -18.67
N ILE A 84 -40.04 -20.74 -19.47
CA ILE A 84 -39.82 -20.89 -20.90
C ILE A 84 -41.08 -20.33 -21.61
N THR A 85 -40.88 -19.49 -22.62
CA THR A 85 -41.94 -19.05 -23.51
C THR A 85 -41.63 -19.45 -24.94
N ALA A 86 -42.60 -19.85 -25.74
CA ALA A 86 -42.44 -20.28 -27.11
C ALA A 86 -43.74 -20.14 -27.93
N GLU A 87 -43.68 -20.15 -29.25
CA GLU A 87 -44.85 -20.20 -30.11
C GLU A 87 -45.51 -21.58 -30.09
N SER A 88 -44.69 -22.65 -29.98
CA SER A 88 -45.18 -24.01 -29.83
C SER A 88 -44.25 -24.85 -28.95
N VAL A 89 -44.83 -25.76 -28.14
CA VAL A 89 -44.11 -26.74 -27.34
C VAL A 89 -44.67 -28.13 -27.65
N THR A 90 -43.85 -29.04 -28.04
CA THR A 90 -44.19 -30.45 -28.31
C THR A 90 -43.59 -31.33 -27.20
N LEU A 91 -44.41 -32.09 -26.51
CA LEU A 91 -44.01 -33.09 -25.54
C LEU A 91 -44.09 -34.48 -26.17
N HIS A 92 -43.01 -35.22 -26.26
CA HIS A 92 -42.93 -36.63 -26.60
C HIS A 92 -42.93 -37.46 -25.32
N GLN A 93 -44.10 -37.97 -24.93
CA GLN A 93 -44.30 -38.58 -23.61
C GLN A 93 -43.50 -39.89 -23.43
N GLN A 94 -43.37 -40.73 -24.47
CA GLN A 94 -42.64 -41.98 -24.36
C GLN A 94 -41.13 -41.78 -24.26
N GLU A 95 -40.60 -40.74 -24.93
CA GLU A 95 -39.19 -40.44 -24.98
C GLU A 95 -38.78 -39.44 -23.88
N ASN A 96 -39.74 -38.84 -23.16
CA ASN A 96 -39.56 -37.75 -22.21
C ASN A 96 -38.76 -36.55 -22.79
N ILE A 97 -39.05 -36.23 -24.08
CA ILE A 97 -38.42 -35.11 -24.79
C ILE A 97 -39.42 -33.97 -24.95
N VAL A 98 -38.99 -32.76 -24.59
CA VAL A 98 -39.73 -31.51 -24.82
C VAL A 98 -39.00 -30.71 -25.91
N VAL A 99 -39.72 -30.31 -26.93
CA VAL A 99 -39.21 -29.46 -28.03
C VAL A 99 -40.04 -28.16 -28.04
N ALA A 100 -39.37 -27.04 -27.81
CA ALA A 100 -39.97 -25.69 -27.93
C ALA A 100 -39.46 -25.04 -29.23
N GLU A 101 -40.31 -24.45 -30.02
CA GLU A 101 -39.99 -23.81 -31.30
C GLU A 101 -40.71 -22.46 -31.45
N GLY A 102 -40.06 -21.54 -32.13
CA GLY A 102 -40.56 -20.18 -32.40
C GLY A 102 -40.32 -19.21 -31.25
N ASN A 103 -39.41 -18.27 -31.45
CA ASN A 103 -39.07 -17.21 -30.48
C ASN A 103 -38.97 -17.69 -29.02
N VAL A 104 -38.23 -18.78 -28.82
CA VAL A 104 -38.12 -19.42 -27.49
C VAL A 104 -37.30 -18.53 -26.56
N THR A 105 -37.87 -18.12 -25.40
CA THR A 105 -37.11 -17.49 -24.33
C THR A 105 -37.01 -18.42 -23.13
N PHE A 106 -35.84 -18.52 -22.56
CA PHE A 106 -35.51 -19.28 -21.37
C PHE A 106 -35.00 -18.32 -20.30
N ASN A 107 -35.47 -18.45 -19.07
CA ASN A 107 -34.95 -17.71 -17.92
C ASN A 107 -35.04 -18.60 -16.68
N ASP A 108 -33.90 -18.81 -15.98
CA ASP A 108 -33.84 -19.57 -14.73
C ASP A 108 -33.46 -18.71 -13.52
N GLY A 109 -33.37 -17.38 -13.71
CA GLY A 109 -32.91 -16.42 -12.69
C GLY A 109 -31.38 -16.16 -12.70
N GLU A 110 -30.58 -17.03 -13.29
CA GLU A 110 -29.14 -16.87 -13.47
C GLU A 110 -28.78 -16.52 -14.92
N VAL A 111 -29.48 -17.15 -15.87
CA VAL A 111 -29.26 -16.97 -17.30
C VAL A 111 -30.59 -16.71 -18.00
N LYS A 112 -30.57 -15.71 -18.88
CA LYS A 112 -31.65 -15.47 -19.85
C LYS A 112 -31.13 -15.83 -21.24
N ALA A 113 -31.83 -16.66 -21.95
CA ALA A 113 -31.48 -17.04 -23.32
C ALA A 113 -32.69 -16.85 -24.27
N SER A 114 -32.38 -16.42 -25.51
CA SER A 114 -33.34 -16.35 -26.62
C SER A 114 -32.85 -17.25 -27.75
N SER A 115 -33.70 -18.16 -28.21
CA SER A 115 -33.31 -19.24 -29.12
C SER A 115 -34.38 -19.44 -30.20
N SER A 116 -34.00 -19.97 -31.36
CA SER A 116 -34.99 -20.40 -32.37
C SER A 116 -35.68 -21.73 -32.02
N LYS A 117 -34.95 -22.58 -31.29
CA LYS A 117 -35.43 -23.90 -30.87
C LYS A 117 -34.68 -24.39 -29.63
N VAL A 118 -35.45 -25.00 -28.72
CA VAL A 118 -34.93 -25.66 -27.51
C VAL A 118 -35.43 -27.11 -27.47
N THR A 119 -34.53 -28.04 -27.28
CA THR A 119 -34.81 -29.46 -27.07
C THR A 119 -34.32 -29.90 -25.71
N ASN A 120 -35.18 -30.41 -24.86
CA ASN A 120 -34.85 -30.87 -23.51
C ASN A 120 -35.19 -32.34 -23.34
N ASN A 121 -34.24 -33.18 -23.02
CA ASN A 121 -34.43 -34.58 -22.65
C ASN A 121 -34.48 -34.69 -21.11
N MET A 122 -35.64 -34.89 -20.55
CA MET A 122 -35.88 -34.96 -19.13
C MET A 122 -35.32 -36.25 -18.49
N THR A 123 -35.05 -37.30 -19.28
CA THR A 123 -34.50 -38.58 -18.78
C THR A 123 -32.98 -38.50 -18.60
N SER A 124 -32.28 -37.87 -19.53
CA SER A 124 -30.82 -37.70 -19.51
C SER A 124 -30.42 -36.38 -18.84
N GLU A 125 -31.36 -35.49 -18.51
CA GLU A 125 -31.12 -34.14 -18.00
C GLU A 125 -30.22 -33.29 -18.94
N THR A 126 -30.30 -33.55 -20.25
CA THR A 126 -29.58 -32.82 -21.29
C THR A 126 -30.50 -31.91 -22.05
N PHE A 127 -29.98 -30.75 -22.48
CA PHE A 127 -30.73 -29.85 -23.35
C PHE A 127 -29.83 -29.29 -24.47
N SER A 128 -30.49 -28.83 -25.52
CA SER A 128 -29.82 -28.11 -26.60
C SER A 128 -30.63 -26.92 -27.05
N LEU A 129 -29.94 -25.86 -27.47
CA LEU A 129 -30.49 -24.61 -27.99
C LEU A 129 -29.84 -24.29 -29.33
N GLU A 130 -30.64 -23.84 -30.28
CA GLU A 130 -30.18 -23.49 -31.64
C GLU A 130 -30.30 -21.98 -31.87
N ASN A 131 -29.26 -21.35 -32.47
CA ASN A 131 -29.22 -19.92 -32.76
C ASN A 131 -29.60 -19.08 -31.53
N THR A 132 -28.74 -19.14 -30.51
CA THR A 132 -29.02 -18.62 -29.18
C THR A 132 -28.27 -17.34 -28.90
N GLU A 133 -28.96 -16.33 -28.38
CA GLU A 133 -28.41 -15.20 -27.67
C GLU A 133 -28.60 -15.43 -26.18
N TYR A 134 -27.55 -15.24 -25.37
CA TYR A 134 -27.62 -15.45 -23.93
C TYR A 134 -27.03 -14.28 -23.14
N GLN A 135 -27.55 -14.09 -21.95
CA GLN A 135 -27.13 -13.08 -20.98
C GLN A 135 -27.10 -13.68 -19.58
N PHE A 136 -25.99 -13.45 -18.85
CA PHE A 136 -25.91 -13.76 -17.42
C PHE A 136 -26.63 -12.64 -16.64
N LEU A 137 -27.52 -13.01 -15.72
CA LEU A 137 -28.29 -12.04 -14.94
C LEU A 137 -27.60 -11.64 -13.63
N CYS A 138 -26.77 -12.53 -13.07
CA CYS A 138 -26.06 -12.31 -11.82
C CYS A 138 -24.60 -11.87 -12.00
N GLN A 139 -24.11 -11.83 -13.24
CA GLN A 139 -22.76 -11.41 -13.61
C GLN A 139 -22.81 -10.63 -14.91
N GLN A 140 -21.86 -9.72 -15.10
CA GLN A 140 -21.73 -9.08 -16.41
C GLN A 140 -21.24 -10.10 -17.44
N GLY A 141 -22.04 -10.39 -18.42
CA GLY A 141 -21.65 -11.25 -19.52
C GLY A 141 -22.84 -11.60 -20.42
N ARG A 142 -22.60 -11.54 -21.72
CA ARG A 142 -23.55 -11.93 -22.75
C ARG A 142 -22.82 -12.54 -23.95
N GLY A 143 -23.53 -13.24 -24.78
CA GLY A 143 -22.95 -13.79 -25.99
C GLY A 143 -23.97 -14.39 -26.92
N GLN A 144 -23.48 -14.95 -27.99
CA GLN A 144 -24.25 -15.67 -29.02
C GLN A 144 -23.57 -17.01 -29.30
N ALA A 145 -24.34 -18.01 -29.66
CA ALA A 145 -23.84 -19.29 -30.14
C ALA A 145 -24.77 -19.88 -31.20
N ALA A 146 -24.21 -20.51 -32.21
CA ALA A 146 -25.00 -21.23 -33.19
C ALA A 146 -25.70 -22.43 -32.58
N TYR A 147 -25.04 -23.09 -31.63
CA TYR A 147 -25.57 -24.21 -30.89
C TYR A 147 -25.04 -24.25 -29.47
N ILE A 148 -25.90 -24.51 -28.49
CA ILE A 148 -25.55 -24.72 -27.08
C ILE A 148 -26.10 -26.08 -26.69
N ALA A 149 -25.29 -26.92 -26.07
CA ALA A 149 -25.71 -28.20 -25.51
C ALA A 149 -25.22 -28.37 -24.08
N LYS A 150 -26.10 -28.88 -23.19
CA LYS A 150 -25.68 -29.46 -21.94
C LYS A 150 -25.37 -30.92 -22.17
N THR A 151 -24.10 -31.29 -22.18
CA THR A 151 -23.60 -32.64 -22.53
C THR A 151 -23.39 -33.53 -21.33
N GLY A 152 -23.36 -32.93 -20.11
CA GLY A 152 -23.13 -33.67 -18.89
C GLY A 152 -23.72 -32.95 -17.67
N GLN A 153 -23.48 -33.48 -16.48
CA GLN A 153 -23.87 -32.81 -15.24
C GLN A 153 -22.98 -31.56 -15.08
N ALA A 154 -23.58 -30.37 -15.27
CA ALA A 154 -22.90 -29.07 -15.19
C ALA A 154 -21.81 -28.80 -16.25
N VAL A 155 -21.83 -29.53 -17.41
CA VAL A 155 -20.95 -29.29 -18.55
C VAL A 155 -21.76 -28.79 -19.74
N TYR A 156 -21.35 -27.67 -20.31
CA TYR A 156 -22.01 -27.00 -21.43
C TYR A 156 -21.01 -26.84 -22.59
N GLU A 157 -21.47 -27.09 -23.78
CA GLU A 157 -20.69 -26.91 -25.03
C GLU A 157 -21.43 -25.92 -25.95
N LEU A 158 -20.70 -24.89 -26.39
CA LEU A 158 -21.19 -23.87 -27.31
C LEU A 158 -20.40 -23.95 -28.60
N GLU A 159 -21.09 -24.13 -29.74
CA GLU A 159 -20.47 -24.08 -31.07
C GLU A 159 -20.62 -22.70 -31.70
N ASP A 160 -19.57 -22.19 -32.35
CA ASP A 160 -19.46 -20.85 -32.90
C ASP A 160 -19.92 -19.80 -31.88
N GLY A 161 -19.36 -19.93 -30.66
CA GLY A 161 -19.74 -19.13 -29.50
C GLY A 161 -18.96 -17.82 -29.39
N SER A 162 -19.63 -16.82 -28.84
CA SER A 162 -18.97 -15.55 -28.46
C SER A 162 -19.37 -15.16 -27.04
N ILE A 163 -18.48 -14.40 -26.35
CA ILE A 163 -18.73 -13.86 -25.03
C ILE A 163 -18.13 -12.46 -24.91
N THR A 164 -18.84 -11.56 -24.23
CA THR A 164 -18.38 -10.22 -23.88
C THR A 164 -18.98 -9.81 -22.54
N SER A 165 -18.28 -8.93 -21.81
CA SER A 165 -18.85 -8.23 -20.63
C SER A 165 -19.54 -6.91 -20.99
N CYS A 166 -19.49 -6.50 -22.26
CA CYS A 166 -20.11 -5.25 -22.71
C CYS A 166 -21.65 -5.35 -22.68
N PRO A 167 -22.36 -4.26 -22.30
CA PRO A 167 -23.82 -4.20 -22.39
C PRO A 167 -24.30 -4.33 -23.85
N GLU A 168 -25.62 -4.50 -24.03
CA GLU A 168 -26.21 -4.75 -25.37
C GLU A 168 -25.92 -3.64 -26.38
N ASP A 169 -25.77 -2.42 -25.92
CA ASP A 169 -25.51 -1.24 -26.75
C ASP A 169 -24.01 -0.98 -27.04
N ASP A 170 -23.09 -1.76 -26.44
CA ASP A 170 -21.66 -1.60 -26.61
C ASP A 170 -21.02 -2.90 -27.14
N ASN A 171 -20.41 -2.82 -28.32
CA ASN A 171 -19.69 -3.91 -28.97
C ASN A 171 -18.18 -3.62 -29.03
N ALA A 172 -17.64 -2.94 -28.03
CA ALA A 172 -16.23 -2.55 -28.01
C ALA A 172 -15.29 -3.76 -28.11
N TRP A 173 -15.64 -4.88 -27.43
CA TRP A 173 -14.86 -6.11 -27.55
C TRP A 173 -15.71 -7.37 -27.40
N ARG A 174 -15.25 -8.45 -27.99
CA ARG A 174 -15.79 -9.79 -27.76
C ARG A 174 -14.71 -10.87 -27.98
N LEU A 175 -14.88 -11.98 -27.29
CA LEU A 175 -14.10 -13.21 -27.52
C LEU A 175 -14.98 -14.17 -28.30
N VAL A 176 -14.56 -14.53 -29.53
CA VAL A 176 -15.27 -15.43 -30.43
C VAL A 176 -14.47 -16.72 -30.56
N ALA A 177 -15.09 -17.88 -30.40
CA ALA A 177 -14.44 -19.16 -30.48
C ALA A 177 -15.24 -20.17 -31.33
N SER A 178 -14.57 -21.09 -31.97
CA SER A 178 -15.21 -22.18 -32.75
C SER A 178 -15.98 -23.14 -31.82
N SER A 179 -15.46 -23.37 -30.61
CA SER A 179 -16.18 -24.08 -29.55
C SER A 179 -15.76 -23.52 -28.19
N ILE A 180 -16.72 -23.49 -27.26
CA ILE A 180 -16.52 -23.08 -25.85
C ILE A 180 -17.07 -24.22 -25.00
N GLU A 181 -16.24 -24.82 -24.16
CA GLU A 181 -16.62 -25.81 -23.17
C GLU A 181 -16.64 -25.14 -21.79
N VAL A 182 -17.79 -25.13 -21.15
CA VAL A 182 -18.00 -24.56 -19.81
C VAL A 182 -18.22 -25.70 -18.84
N ASP A 183 -17.28 -25.94 -17.95
CA ASP A 183 -17.39 -26.92 -16.86
C ASP A 183 -17.57 -26.16 -15.53
N GLN A 184 -18.82 -26.19 -15.02
CA GLN A 184 -19.17 -25.54 -13.76
C GLN A 184 -18.59 -26.28 -12.53
N ASN A 185 -18.30 -27.59 -12.65
CA ASN A 185 -17.68 -28.34 -11.55
C ASN A 185 -16.21 -27.94 -11.38
N GLU A 186 -15.53 -27.73 -12.51
CA GLU A 186 -14.14 -27.25 -12.56
C GLU A 186 -14.05 -25.71 -12.47
N GLU A 187 -15.20 -25.02 -12.57
CA GLU A 187 -15.30 -23.54 -12.66
C GLU A 187 -14.40 -22.98 -13.79
N THR A 188 -14.43 -23.61 -14.98
CA THR A 188 -13.63 -23.21 -16.14
C THR A 188 -14.45 -23.07 -17.39
N ALA A 189 -14.06 -22.12 -18.25
CA ALA A 189 -14.48 -22.05 -19.64
C ALA A 189 -13.26 -22.21 -20.54
N THR A 190 -13.25 -23.25 -21.38
CA THR A 190 -12.19 -23.54 -22.37
C THR A 190 -12.67 -23.16 -23.76
N PHE A 191 -11.95 -22.26 -24.37
CA PHE A 191 -12.20 -21.72 -25.69
C PHE A 191 -11.25 -22.39 -26.72
N TYR A 192 -11.81 -22.94 -27.78
CA TYR A 192 -11.03 -23.50 -28.87
C TYR A 192 -10.99 -22.54 -30.06
N HIS A 193 -9.80 -22.25 -30.56
CA HIS A 193 -9.53 -21.28 -31.63
C HIS A 193 -10.11 -19.87 -31.33
N PRO A 194 -9.95 -19.35 -30.07
CA PRO A 194 -10.48 -18.05 -29.75
C PRO A 194 -9.81 -16.93 -30.55
N ARG A 195 -10.65 -15.96 -30.94
CA ARG A 195 -10.24 -14.69 -31.53
C ARG A 195 -10.79 -13.58 -30.63
N PHE A 196 -9.90 -12.75 -30.15
CA PHE A 196 -10.27 -11.55 -29.45
C PHE A 196 -10.50 -10.43 -30.48
N GLU A 197 -11.69 -9.88 -30.53
CA GLU A 197 -12.10 -8.85 -31.48
C GLU A 197 -12.37 -7.54 -30.72
N VAL A 198 -11.82 -6.43 -31.25
CA VAL A 198 -12.08 -5.07 -30.81
C VAL A 198 -12.75 -4.33 -31.95
N LEU A 199 -13.97 -3.79 -31.73
CA LEU A 199 -14.81 -3.18 -32.77
C LEU A 199 -14.92 -4.08 -34.01
N ASP A 200 -15.18 -5.36 -33.82
CA ASP A 200 -15.30 -6.41 -34.85
C ASP A 200 -13.99 -6.70 -35.63
N VAL A 201 -12.85 -6.14 -35.23
CA VAL A 201 -11.55 -6.41 -35.81
C VAL A 201 -10.79 -7.43 -34.96
N PRO A 202 -10.38 -8.61 -35.48
CA PRO A 202 -9.60 -9.56 -34.72
C PRO A 202 -8.19 -9.03 -34.46
N VAL A 203 -7.84 -8.84 -33.19
CA VAL A 203 -6.56 -8.29 -32.74
C VAL A 203 -5.64 -9.35 -32.12
N PHE A 204 -6.23 -10.47 -31.66
CA PHE A 204 -5.48 -11.57 -31.06
C PHE A 204 -6.13 -12.92 -31.39
N TYR A 205 -5.29 -13.95 -31.53
CA TYR A 205 -5.71 -15.34 -31.76
C TYR A 205 -4.87 -16.30 -30.93
N ALA A 206 -5.53 -17.30 -30.34
CA ALA A 206 -4.84 -18.43 -29.70
C ALA A 206 -5.41 -19.77 -30.19
N PRO A 207 -4.66 -20.88 -30.17
CA PRO A 207 -5.21 -22.19 -30.52
C PRO A 207 -6.22 -22.68 -29.47
N TYR A 208 -6.01 -22.38 -28.20
CA TYR A 208 -6.97 -22.59 -27.12
C TYR A 208 -6.67 -21.61 -25.99
N LEU A 209 -7.69 -21.31 -25.17
CA LEU A 209 -7.60 -20.44 -23.98
C LEU A 209 -8.57 -20.97 -22.92
N THR A 210 -8.08 -21.21 -21.71
CA THR A 210 -8.92 -21.59 -20.57
C THR A 210 -8.97 -20.44 -19.58
N LEU A 211 -10.19 -20.02 -19.23
CA LEU A 211 -10.43 -18.94 -18.27
C LEU A 211 -11.22 -19.50 -17.07
N PRO A 212 -10.96 -19.03 -15.84
CA PRO A 212 -11.82 -19.32 -14.70
C PRO A 212 -13.14 -18.56 -14.84
N ILE A 213 -14.26 -19.21 -14.50
CA ILE A 213 -15.59 -18.62 -14.45
C ILE A 213 -16.13 -18.47 -13.02
N GLY A 214 -15.36 -18.91 -12.02
CA GLY A 214 -15.67 -18.83 -10.60
C GLY A 214 -14.57 -18.14 -9.79
N ASN A 215 -14.65 -18.33 -8.47
CA ASN A 215 -13.66 -17.75 -7.54
C ASN A 215 -12.39 -18.62 -7.36
N THR A 216 -12.28 -19.75 -8.05
CA THR A 216 -11.13 -20.65 -7.96
C THR A 216 -9.96 -20.15 -8.79
N ARG A 217 -8.74 -20.29 -8.24
CA ARG A 217 -7.52 -19.94 -8.95
C ARG A 217 -7.19 -21.02 -10.00
N LYS A 218 -7.02 -20.63 -11.25
CA LYS A 218 -6.69 -21.54 -12.34
C LYS A 218 -5.46 -21.06 -13.10
N THR A 219 -4.68 -22.00 -13.62
CA THR A 219 -3.53 -21.73 -14.48
C THR A 219 -3.99 -21.22 -15.85
N GLY A 220 -3.41 -20.12 -16.31
CA GLY A 220 -3.72 -19.56 -17.64
C GLY A 220 -3.14 -18.18 -17.85
N PHE A 221 -3.28 -17.67 -19.06
CA PHE A 221 -2.96 -16.29 -19.38
C PHE A 221 -3.98 -15.35 -18.73
N LEU A 222 -3.49 -14.28 -18.14
CA LEU A 222 -4.33 -13.17 -17.69
C LEU A 222 -4.54 -12.18 -18.84
N PHE A 223 -5.45 -11.23 -18.65
CA PHE A 223 -5.69 -10.23 -19.70
C PHE A 223 -4.44 -9.39 -19.93
N PRO A 224 -4.01 -9.24 -21.21
CA PRO A 224 -2.89 -8.38 -21.52
C PRO A 224 -3.26 -6.90 -21.32
N SER A 225 -2.29 -6.10 -20.92
CA SER A 225 -2.39 -4.65 -20.93
C SER A 225 -1.57 -4.05 -22.08
N VAL A 226 -2.03 -2.90 -22.56
CA VAL A 226 -1.34 -2.14 -23.62
C VAL A 226 -1.20 -0.70 -23.14
N ASN A 227 0.02 -0.21 -23.13
CA ASN A 227 0.38 1.14 -22.78
C ASN A 227 1.22 1.78 -23.89
N TYR A 228 1.16 3.08 -24.04
CA TYR A 228 2.04 3.82 -24.91
C TYR A 228 2.59 5.01 -24.13
N GLY A 229 3.90 5.01 -23.89
CA GLY A 229 4.61 6.08 -23.22
C GLY A 229 5.59 6.79 -24.16
N SER A 230 5.78 8.08 -23.97
CA SER A 230 6.79 8.83 -24.75
C SER A 230 8.22 8.39 -24.41
N SER A 231 8.44 7.85 -23.19
CA SER A 231 9.72 7.31 -22.76
C SER A 231 10.04 5.96 -23.37
N ASP A 232 9.11 4.98 -23.35
CA ASP A 232 9.41 3.58 -23.67
C ASP A 232 8.71 3.11 -24.96
N GLY A 233 7.89 3.97 -25.56
CA GLY A 233 7.13 3.67 -26.77
C GLY A 233 5.91 2.78 -26.49
N LEU A 234 5.60 1.89 -27.41
CA LEU A 234 4.55 0.90 -27.23
C LEU A 234 5.00 -0.17 -26.24
N GLU A 235 4.18 -0.39 -25.21
CA GLU A 235 4.36 -1.44 -24.22
C GLU A 235 3.21 -2.42 -24.30
N ILE A 236 3.54 -3.70 -24.27
CA ILE A 236 2.55 -4.80 -24.25
C ILE A 236 2.95 -5.75 -23.13
N GLU A 237 2.10 -5.86 -22.16
CA GLU A 237 2.28 -6.75 -21.02
C GLU A 237 1.38 -7.97 -21.14
N VAL A 238 1.95 -9.16 -21.02
CA VAL A 238 1.24 -10.44 -21.11
C VAL A 238 1.58 -11.28 -19.87
N PRO A 239 0.74 -11.27 -18.83
CA PRO A 239 0.96 -12.09 -17.65
C PRO A 239 0.40 -13.52 -17.86
N PHE A 240 1.12 -14.50 -17.32
CA PHE A 240 0.73 -15.90 -17.25
C PHE A 240 0.75 -16.34 -15.79
N TYR A 241 -0.40 -16.73 -15.28
CA TYR A 241 -0.56 -17.22 -13.92
C TYR A 241 -0.49 -18.74 -13.88
N TRP A 242 0.37 -19.29 -13.02
CA TRP A 242 0.50 -20.72 -12.78
C TRP A 242 0.08 -21.08 -11.35
N ASN A 243 -1.08 -21.69 -11.23
CA ASN A 243 -1.56 -22.27 -9.97
C ASN A 243 -0.88 -23.63 -9.73
N ILE A 244 0.32 -23.62 -9.13
CA ILE A 244 1.13 -24.82 -8.91
C ILE A 244 0.46 -25.75 -7.89
N ALA A 245 -0.03 -25.17 -6.80
CA ALA A 245 -0.74 -25.87 -5.72
C ALA A 245 -1.62 -24.86 -4.96
N PRO A 246 -2.53 -25.30 -4.08
CA PRO A 246 -3.38 -24.37 -3.30
C PRO A 246 -2.60 -23.33 -2.50
N ASN A 247 -1.35 -23.63 -2.17
CA ASN A 247 -0.46 -22.80 -1.34
C ASN A 247 0.81 -22.34 -2.06
N TYR A 248 0.94 -22.57 -3.39
CA TYR A 248 2.04 -22.11 -4.23
C TYR A 248 1.49 -21.59 -5.55
N ASP A 249 1.88 -20.42 -5.93
CA ASP A 249 1.59 -19.89 -7.25
C ASP A 249 2.77 -19.12 -7.85
N LEU A 250 2.75 -18.94 -9.17
CA LEU A 250 3.75 -18.19 -9.91
C LEU A 250 3.06 -17.37 -10.99
N THR A 251 3.35 -16.09 -11.04
CA THR A 251 2.99 -15.23 -12.16
C THR A 251 4.23 -14.92 -12.98
N LEU A 252 4.19 -15.21 -14.27
CA LEU A 252 5.23 -14.85 -15.23
C LEU A 252 4.67 -13.76 -16.14
N THR A 253 5.29 -12.59 -16.13
CA THR A 253 4.86 -11.47 -16.95
C THR A 253 5.91 -11.16 -18.01
N THR A 254 5.50 -11.16 -19.27
CA THR A 254 6.33 -10.72 -20.39
C THR A 254 5.91 -9.31 -20.76
N LEU A 255 6.81 -8.35 -20.60
CA LEU A 255 6.63 -6.97 -20.97
C LEU A 255 7.50 -6.63 -22.18
N TYR A 256 6.87 -6.40 -23.32
CA TYR A 256 7.53 -5.84 -24.51
C TYR A 256 7.52 -4.32 -24.44
N MET A 257 8.69 -3.70 -24.52
CA MET A 257 8.88 -2.24 -24.59
C MET A 257 9.56 -1.90 -25.93
N GLN A 258 8.89 -1.10 -26.75
CA GLN A 258 9.34 -0.80 -28.12
C GLN A 258 10.75 -0.19 -28.18
N GLN A 259 11.14 0.59 -27.18
CA GLN A 259 12.40 1.32 -27.15
C GLN A 259 13.48 0.71 -26.24
N ARG A 260 13.18 -0.41 -25.54
CA ARG A 260 14.12 -1.05 -24.62
C ARG A 260 14.34 -2.54 -24.90
N GLY A 261 13.30 -3.26 -25.32
CA GLY A 261 13.36 -4.70 -25.51
C GLY A 261 12.26 -5.46 -24.76
N VAL A 262 12.55 -6.68 -24.35
CA VAL A 262 11.60 -7.59 -23.69
C VAL A 262 12.04 -7.85 -22.25
N LYS A 263 11.29 -7.35 -21.29
CA LYS A 263 11.47 -7.65 -19.85
C LYS A 263 10.64 -8.87 -19.47
N GLN A 264 11.22 -9.75 -18.65
CA GLN A 264 10.55 -10.91 -18.05
C GLN A 264 10.49 -10.70 -16.55
N ASP A 265 9.28 -10.76 -15.99
CA ASP A 265 9.04 -10.68 -14.57
C ASP A 265 8.48 -11.99 -14.05
N ALA A 266 8.88 -12.38 -12.86
CA ALA A 266 8.43 -13.60 -12.20
C ALA A 266 8.07 -13.26 -10.75
N ASP A 267 6.85 -13.57 -10.32
CA ASP A 267 6.38 -13.43 -8.96
C ASP A 267 5.92 -14.80 -8.44
N PHE A 268 6.76 -15.39 -7.59
CA PHE A 268 6.48 -16.67 -6.93
C PHE A 268 6.06 -16.44 -5.49
N ARG A 269 4.87 -16.92 -5.13
CA ARG A 269 4.33 -16.81 -3.77
C ARG A 269 4.08 -18.17 -3.17
N TYR A 270 4.32 -18.26 -1.87
CA TYR A 270 4.04 -19.47 -1.13
C TYR A 270 3.48 -19.19 0.26
N LEU A 271 2.63 -20.12 0.71
CA LEU A 271 2.13 -20.21 2.08
C LEU A 271 2.40 -21.60 2.59
N SER A 272 3.24 -21.73 3.63
CA SER A 272 3.63 -23.00 4.21
C SER A 272 3.07 -23.14 5.62
N ASP A 273 2.45 -24.28 5.90
CA ASP A 273 1.99 -24.58 7.25
C ASP A 273 3.19 -24.74 8.21
N GLY A 274 3.21 -23.93 9.26
CA GLY A 274 4.25 -23.92 10.27
C GLY A 274 5.54 -23.18 9.94
N TRP A 275 5.74 -22.68 8.70
CA TRP A 275 6.91 -21.87 8.32
C TRP A 275 6.57 -20.42 8.01
N GLY A 276 5.31 -20.16 7.62
CA GLY A 276 4.85 -18.82 7.23
C GLY A 276 4.68 -18.66 5.74
N SER A 277 4.69 -17.43 5.27
CA SER A 277 4.49 -17.05 3.87
C SER A 277 5.68 -16.30 3.33
N GLY A 278 5.86 -16.35 2.01
CA GLY A 278 6.89 -15.61 1.35
C GLY A 278 6.59 -15.35 -0.12
N GLU A 279 7.31 -14.39 -0.67
CA GLU A 279 7.23 -13.92 -2.04
C GLU A 279 8.65 -13.78 -2.60
N LEU A 280 8.88 -14.32 -3.78
CA LEU A 280 10.12 -14.16 -4.54
C LEU A 280 9.78 -13.51 -5.86
N LYS A 281 10.19 -12.27 -6.03
CA LYS A 281 10.09 -11.52 -7.27
C LYS A 281 11.43 -11.48 -7.99
N GLY A 282 11.40 -11.55 -9.31
CA GLY A 282 12.57 -11.40 -10.15
C GLY A 282 12.22 -10.74 -11.47
N GLU A 283 13.05 -9.82 -11.91
CA GLU A 283 12.91 -9.08 -13.16
C GLU A 283 14.19 -9.20 -13.97
N TYR A 284 14.08 -9.38 -15.28
CA TYR A 284 15.23 -9.46 -16.17
C TYR A 284 14.91 -8.84 -17.54
N LEU A 285 15.70 -7.84 -17.92
CA LEU A 285 15.69 -7.16 -19.21
C LEU A 285 17.04 -7.37 -19.89
N PRO A 286 17.15 -8.29 -20.86
CA PRO A 286 18.39 -8.48 -21.61
C PRO A 286 18.60 -7.35 -22.59
N GLY A 287 19.79 -6.76 -22.58
CA GLY A 287 20.24 -5.77 -23.56
C GLY A 287 19.30 -4.56 -23.67
N ASP A 288 19.16 -3.76 -22.59
CA ASP A 288 18.34 -2.54 -22.63
C ASP A 288 18.90 -1.54 -23.65
N GLU A 289 18.19 -1.34 -24.77
CA GLU A 289 18.61 -0.45 -25.88
C GLU A 289 18.82 1.00 -25.42
N LYS A 290 18.20 1.43 -24.32
CA LYS A 290 18.39 2.75 -23.72
C LYS A 290 19.50 2.79 -22.67
N TYR A 291 20.03 1.66 -22.27
CA TYR A 291 21.09 1.55 -21.25
C TYR A 291 22.32 0.85 -21.80
N ASN A 292 22.84 1.33 -22.93
CA ASN A 292 24.03 0.85 -23.63
C ASN A 292 23.99 -0.65 -24.02
N ASP A 293 22.83 -1.20 -24.30
CA ASP A 293 22.62 -2.63 -24.55
C ASP A 293 23.09 -3.54 -23.37
N GLU A 294 23.10 -3.02 -22.15
CA GLU A 294 23.45 -3.81 -20.96
C GLU A 294 22.26 -4.59 -20.43
N ASP A 295 22.54 -5.73 -19.81
CA ASP A 295 21.52 -6.54 -19.14
C ASP A 295 21.13 -5.88 -17.81
N ARG A 296 19.84 -5.70 -17.59
CA ARG A 296 19.31 -5.15 -16.32
C ARG A 296 18.47 -6.21 -15.62
N TRP A 297 18.66 -6.30 -14.32
CA TRP A 297 17.95 -7.28 -13.49
C TRP A 297 17.69 -6.78 -12.09
N GLY A 298 16.67 -7.34 -11.47
CA GLY A 298 16.35 -7.12 -10.07
C GLY A 298 15.70 -8.36 -9.46
N TYR A 299 15.86 -8.53 -8.15
CA TYR A 299 15.13 -9.53 -7.41
C TYR A 299 14.86 -9.10 -5.97
N GLN A 300 13.76 -9.61 -5.43
CA GLN A 300 13.34 -9.42 -4.06
C GLN A 300 12.86 -10.74 -3.48
N TYR A 301 13.30 -11.06 -2.27
CA TYR A 301 12.76 -12.16 -1.51
C TYR A 301 12.29 -11.68 -0.16
N LYS A 302 11.00 -11.82 0.10
CA LYS A 302 10.36 -11.55 1.40
C LYS A 302 9.82 -12.83 1.99
N HIS A 303 10.08 -13.04 3.27
CA HIS A 303 9.53 -14.14 4.04
C HIS A 303 9.21 -13.70 5.45
N ASP A 304 8.01 -14.03 5.93
CA ASP A 304 7.62 -13.85 7.31
C ASP A 304 6.95 -15.13 7.83
N GLY A 305 7.44 -15.61 8.96
CA GLY A 305 6.95 -16.83 9.56
C GLY A 305 6.97 -16.82 11.07
N ILE A 306 5.92 -17.40 11.66
CA ILE A 306 5.84 -17.65 13.11
C ILE A 306 5.78 -19.16 13.31
N ILE A 307 6.88 -19.74 13.85
CA ILE A 307 7.02 -21.16 14.08
C ILE A 307 6.71 -21.45 15.56
N ASN A 308 5.81 -22.41 15.81
CA ASN A 308 5.41 -22.81 17.17
C ASN A 308 4.98 -21.65 18.07
N LYS A 309 4.45 -20.56 17.52
CA LYS A 309 4.00 -19.33 18.24
C LYS A 309 5.11 -18.59 19.01
N GLN A 310 6.35 -19.01 18.93
CA GLN A 310 7.48 -18.47 19.69
C GLN A 310 8.62 -17.98 18.82
N TRP A 311 8.88 -18.62 17.68
CA TRP A 311 9.93 -18.24 16.77
C TRP A 311 9.39 -17.36 15.65
N LEU A 312 10.00 -16.20 15.46
CA LEU A 312 9.79 -15.34 14.30
C LEU A 312 11.00 -15.48 13.37
N VAL A 313 10.74 -15.76 12.11
CA VAL A 313 11.74 -15.71 11.04
C VAL A 313 11.26 -14.68 10.04
N SER A 314 12.08 -13.67 9.75
CA SER A 314 11.78 -12.65 8.77
C SER A 314 13.00 -12.46 7.87
N LEU A 315 12.77 -12.45 6.56
CA LEU A 315 13.77 -12.16 5.54
C LEU A 315 13.20 -11.10 4.61
N ASP A 316 13.99 -10.05 4.36
CA ASP A 316 13.70 -9.02 3.36
C ASP A 316 15.00 -8.71 2.64
N TYR A 317 15.14 -9.21 1.43
CA TYR A 317 16.34 -9.07 0.64
C TYR A 317 15.99 -8.58 -0.76
N SER A 318 16.47 -7.40 -1.13
CA SER A 318 16.25 -6.80 -2.44
C SER A 318 17.58 -6.37 -3.05
N GLN A 319 17.73 -6.59 -4.37
CA GLN A 319 18.90 -6.16 -5.11
C GLN A 319 18.54 -5.88 -6.57
N VAL A 320 19.15 -4.84 -7.15
CA VAL A 320 19.03 -4.49 -8.57
C VAL A 320 20.40 -4.34 -9.21
N SER A 321 20.44 -4.38 -10.53
CA SER A 321 21.68 -4.35 -11.32
C SER A 321 22.44 -3.03 -11.22
N ASP A 322 21.72 -1.92 -11.12
CA ASP A 322 22.27 -0.58 -11.25
C ASP A 322 21.48 0.46 -10.44
N ILE A 323 22.09 1.63 -10.22
CA ILE A 323 21.51 2.72 -9.42
C ILE A 323 20.34 3.46 -10.10
N ASP A 324 20.25 3.33 -11.41
CA ASP A 324 19.23 3.99 -12.22
C ASP A 324 18.00 3.10 -12.49
N TYR A 325 17.99 1.89 -11.92
CA TYR A 325 17.01 0.86 -12.21
C TYR A 325 15.56 1.34 -12.03
N PHE A 326 15.22 1.86 -10.86
CA PHE A 326 13.86 2.36 -10.57
C PHE A 326 13.56 3.73 -11.18
N ARG A 327 14.58 4.47 -11.58
CA ARG A 327 14.39 5.73 -12.29
C ARG A 327 13.93 5.50 -13.72
N ASP A 328 14.48 4.47 -14.35
CA ASP A 328 14.33 4.22 -15.78
C ASP A 328 13.28 3.16 -16.09
N LEU A 329 12.99 2.24 -15.17
CA LEU A 329 12.10 1.10 -15.37
C LEU A 329 10.98 1.10 -14.33
N SER A 330 9.76 0.82 -14.79
CA SER A 330 8.67 0.45 -13.90
C SER A 330 8.94 -0.93 -13.32
N SER A 331 8.87 -1.07 -11.98
CA SER A 331 9.26 -2.27 -11.25
C SER A 331 8.37 -2.48 -10.03
N ASP A 332 8.07 -3.76 -9.75
CA ASP A 332 7.37 -4.19 -8.53
C ASP A 332 8.33 -4.44 -7.34
N LEU A 333 9.63 -4.21 -7.52
CA LEU A 333 10.68 -4.43 -6.50
C LEU A 333 10.92 -3.21 -5.61
N GLY A 334 10.59 -2.02 -6.09
CA GLY A 334 10.80 -0.75 -5.41
C GLY A 334 10.38 0.44 -6.25
N ASN A 335 10.53 1.62 -5.69
CA ASN A 335 10.10 2.87 -6.27
C ASN A 335 11.28 3.79 -6.59
N ARG A 336 11.03 4.78 -7.44
CA ARG A 336 12.02 5.78 -7.86
C ARG A 336 12.63 6.56 -6.69
N GLU A 337 11.87 6.78 -5.62
CA GLU A 337 12.31 7.48 -4.42
C GLU A 337 13.14 6.62 -3.48
N ASP A 338 13.29 5.33 -3.77
CA ASP A 338 14.07 4.43 -2.93
C ASP A 338 15.57 4.69 -3.11
N GLY A 339 16.15 5.48 -2.23
CA GLY A 339 17.59 5.75 -2.21
C GLY A 339 18.44 4.54 -1.77
N GLN A 340 17.82 3.49 -1.25
CA GLN A 340 18.48 2.26 -0.78
C GLN A 340 17.53 1.07 -0.72
N LEU A 341 18.06 -0.11 -1.01
CA LEU A 341 17.36 -1.39 -0.84
C LEU A 341 17.87 -2.12 0.40
N MET A 342 16.94 -2.58 1.21
CA MET A 342 17.29 -3.31 2.43
C MET A 342 17.59 -4.78 2.14
N GLN A 343 18.63 -5.30 2.81
CA GLN A 343 19.05 -6.70 2.77
C GLN A 343 19.15 -7.21 4.20
N GLN A 344 18.06 -7.79 4.71
CA GLN A 344 17.93 -8.14 6.11
C GLN A 344 17.44 -9.57 6.32
N GLY A 345 18.10 -10.27 7.27
CA GLY A 345 17.60 -11.52 7.84
C GLY A 345 17.48 -11.40 9.36
N LYS A 346 16.37 -11.82 9.92
CA LYS A 346 16.10 -11.79 11.36
C LYS A 346 15.47 -13.09 11.84
N VAL A 347 16.00 -13.61 12.94
CA VAL A 347 15.39 -14.71 13.70
C VAL A 347 15.19 -14.23 15.13
N ALA A 348 13.99 -14.39 15.65
CA ALA A 348 13.68 -14.00 17.01
C ALA A 348 12.92 -15.13 17.73
N TYR A 349 13.16 -15.22 19.04
CA TYR A 349 12.43 -16.13 19.94
C TYR A 349 11.77 -15.31 21.04
N ARG A 350 10.53 -15.60 21.34
CA ARG A 350 9.77 -14.95 22.41
C ARG A 350 9.24 -15.97 23.41
N SER A 351 9.54 -15.71 24.68
CA SER A 351 8.99 -16.38 25.84
C SER A 351 8.12 -15.41 26.65
N ASP A 352 7.53 -15.88 27.76
CA ASP A 352 6.66 -15.05 28.62
C ASP A 352 7.44 -13.91 29.33
N PHE A 353 8.72 -14.13 29.62
CA PHE A 353 9.54 -13.19 30.41
C PHE A 353 10.77 -12.66 29.67
N TRP A 354 11.06 -13.15 28.48
CA TRP A 354 12.22 -12.71 27.71
C TRP A 354 12.02 -12.93 26.23
N ASP A 355 12.69 -12.13 25.47
CA ASP A 355 12.86 -12.31 24.02
C ASP A 355 14.31 -12.14 23.60
N MET A 356 14.69 -12.80 22.53
CA MET A 356 15.98 -12.71 21.91
C MET A 356 15.84 -12.61 20.39
N SER A 357 16.63 -11.76 19.77
CA SER A 357 16.69 -11.70 18.31
C SER A 357 18.13 -11.66 17.81
N LEU A 358 18.37 -12.32 16.69
CA LEU A 358 19.57 -12.26 15.88
C LEU A 358 19.20 -11.64 14.54
N GLN A 359 19.90 -10.60 14.14
CA GLN A 359 19.68 -9.89 12.89
C GLN A 359 21.00 -9.66 12.16
N VAL A 360 20.93 -9.81 10.84
CA VAL A 360 21.98 -9.36 9.90
C VAL A 360 21.30 -8.37 8.94
N ARG A 361 21.94 -7.22 8.71
CA ARG A 361 21.39 -6.19 7.83
C ARG A 361 22.48 -5.52 7.01
N ASP A 362 22.23 -5.40 5.72
CA ASP A 362 23.02 -4.66 4.75
C ASP A 362 22.09 -3.79 3.87
N PHE A 363 22.67 -2.97 3.01
CA PHE A 363 21.92 -2.12 2.09
C PHE A 363 22.62 -2.08 0.73
N GLN A 364 21.86 -2.14 -0.35
CA GLN A 364 22.32 -1.65 -1.64
C GLN A 364 21.94 -0.18 -1.76
N ILE A 365 22.93 0.69 -1.95
CA ILE A 365 22.71 2.14 -2.10
C ILE A 365 22.49 2.43 -3.57
N LEU A 366 21.43 3.18 -3.87
CA LEU A 366 21.02 3.60 -5.21
C LEU A 366 21.32 5.08 -5.47
N LEU A 367 21.92 5.76 -4.49
CA LEU A 367 22.34 7.16 -4.60
C LEU A 367 23.80 7.24 -5.06
N GLN A 368 24.12 8.29 -5.81
CA GLN A 368 25.50 8.54 -6.26
C GLN A 368 26.43 8.99 -5.14
N ASP A 369 25.88 9.45 -4.02
CA ASP A 369 26.65 9.84 -2.84
C ASP A 369 27.15 8.64 -2.03
N ASN A 370 28.45 8.69 -1.67
CA ASN A 370 29.15 7.65 -0.89
C ASN A 370 28.72 7.54 0.59
N ASN A 371 27.56 8.04 0.97
CA ASN A 371 27.13 8.01 2.38
C ASN A 371 26.49 6.67 2.74
N GLN A 372 27.27 5.60 2.66
CA GLN A 372 26.81 4.26 3.03
C GLN A 372 26.44 4.17 4.51
N PRO A 373 25.27 3.63 4.86
CA PRO A 373 24.92 3.29 6.23
C PRO A 373 25.73 2.08 6.71
N TYR A 374 25.91 1.96 8.03
CA TYR A 374 26.59 0.80 8.61
C TYR A 374 25.79 -0.48 8.43
N ARG A 375 26.50 -1.54 8.05
CA ARG A 375 26.00 -2.91 8.07
C ARG A 375 26.00 -3.43 9.51
N LEU A 376 25.02 -4.24 9.85
CA LEU A 376 24.95 -4.95 11.12
C LEU A 376 25.31 -6.42 10.90
N LEU A 377 26.50 -6.85 11.32
CA LEU A 377 27.07 -8.15 10.96
C LEU A 377 27.72 -8.86 12.18
N PRO A 378 26.99 -9.47 13.12
CA PRO A 378 25.56 -9.45 13.37
C PRO A 378 25.11 -8.41 14.43
N GLN A 379 23.81 -8.30 14.65
CA GLN A 379 23.24 -7.71 15.85
C GLN A 379 22.44 -8.75 16.63
N VAL A 380 22.74 -8.89 17.92
CA VAL A 380 21.99 -9.71 18.88
C VAL A 380 21.34 -8.80 19.89
N LYS A 381 20.03 -8.95 20.09
CA LYS A 381 19.28 -8.28 21.17
C LYS A 381 18.70 -9.31 22.10
N PHE A 382 18.77 -9.04 23.40
CA PHE A 382 18.15 -9.85 24.43
C PHE A 382 17.44 -8.94 25.41
N ASN A 383 16.16 -9.16 25.62
CA ASN A 383 15.33 -8.41 26.54
C ASN A 383 14.73 -9.36 27.57
N PHE A 384 14.77 -8.94 28.81
CA PHE A 384 14.14 -9.64 29.94
C PHE A 384 13.19 -8.68 30.64
N TYR A 385 12.02 -9.15 31.05
CA TYR A 385 11.01 -8.37 31.73
C TYR A 385 10.23 -9.21 32.73
N THR A 386 10.05 -8.67 33.94
CA THR A 386 9.32 -9.36 34.99
C THR A 386 8.67 -8.35 35.96
N PRO A 387 7.42 -8.60 36.37
CA PRO A 387 6.84 -7.87 37.48
C PRO A 387 7.50 -8.33 38.79
N LEU A 388 7.97 -7.38 39.63
CA LEU A 388 8.55 -7.66 40.93
C LEU A 388 7.52 -7.60 42.08
N LEU A 389 6.58 -6.64 42.00
CA LEU A 389 5.53 -6.43 43.00
C LEU A 389 4.16 -6.31 42.31
N GLY A 390 3.75 -7.41 41.68
CA GLY A 390 2.53 -7.39 40.89
C GLY A 390 2.56 -6.31 39.81
N ASN A 391 1.52 -5.48 39.76
CA ASN A 391 1.44 -4.39 38.77
C ASN A 391 2.10 -3.07 39.24
N TYR A 392 2.74 -3.04 40.42
CA TYR A 392 3.28 -1.79 40.98
C TYR A 392 4.75 -1.55 40.67
N LEU A 393 5.51 -2.58 40.38
CA LEU A 393 6.93 -2.46 40.10
C LEU A 393 7.34 -3.50 39.05
N ASN A 394 7.83 -3.04 37.93
CA ASN A 394 8.38 -3.87 36.85
C ASN A 394 9.89 -3.70 36.79
N PHE A 395 10.57 -4.79 36.51
CA PHE A 395 11.99 -4.83 36.21
C PHE A 395 12.20 -5.33 34.79
N ASP A 396 12.98 -4.60 34.02
CA ASP A 396 13.37 -5.00 32.67
C ASP A 396 14.88 -4.84 32.48
N VAL A 397 15.44 -5.64 31.58
CA VAL A 397 16.81 -5.51 31.11
C VAL A 397 16.78 -5.58 29.60
N LYS A 398 17.25 -4.52 28.93
CA LYS A 398 17.50 -4.51 27.50
C LYS A 398 18.98 -4.69 27.26
N SER A 399 19.35 -5.58 26.34
CA SER A 399 20.74 -5.85 26.01
C SER A 399 20.92 -5.93 24.51
N GLU A 400 22.05 -5.45 24.04
CA GLU A 400 22.42 -5.46 22.63
C GLU A 400 23.91 -5.74 22.47
N LEU A 401 24.25 -6.61 21.51
CA LEU A 401 25.60 -6.80 21.01
C LEU A 401 25.58 -6.61 19.49
N THR A 402 26.26 -5.60 18.98
CA THR A 402 26.24 -5.24 17.56
C THR A 402 27.63 -5.08 17.02
N GLN A 403 27.92 -5.75 15.91
CA GLN A 403 29.08 -5.50 15.08
C GLN A 403 28.68 -4.57 13.94
N PHE A 404 29.21 -3.36 13.97
CA PHE A 404 29.09 -2.40 12.88
C PHE A 404 30.22 -2.60 11.89
N ASP A 405 29.87 -2.73 10.62
CA ASP A 405 30.83 -2.90 9.54
C ASP A 405 30.53 -1.92 8.39
N ILE A 406 31.58 -1.34 7.82
CA ILE A 406 31.48 -0.46 6.66
C ILE A 406 32.70 -0.65 5.75
N GLN A 407 32.50 -0.56 4.44
CA GLN A 407 33.61 -0.70 3.48
C GLN A 407 34.45 0.59 3.36
N ASP A 408 33.81 1.74 3.58
CA ASP A 408 34.48 3.04 3.53
C ASP A 408 35.54 3.19 4.64
N ALA A 409 36.79 3.30 4.25
CA ALA A 409 37.93 3.48 5.18
C ALA A 409 37.97 4.88 5.82
N SER A 410 37.10 5.80 5.46
CA SER A 410 36.99 7.11 6.14
C SER A 410 36.22 7.01 7.47
N LYS A 411 35.55 5.88 7.72
CA LYS A 411 34.75 5.59 8.92
C LYS A 411 35.25 4.34 9.64
N PRO A 412 35.22 4.29 10.99
CA PRO A 412 35.69 3.12 11.75
C PRO A 412 34.65 2.02 11.82
N ASN A 413 35.04 0.75 11.81
CA ASN A 413 34.18 -0.36 12.24
C ASN A 413 34.13 -0.42 13.78
N ALA A 414 33.12 -1.07 14.37
CA ALA A 414 33.09 -1.24 15.82
C ALA A 414 32.25 -2.43 16.28
N LEU A 415 32.65 -2.96 17.44
CA LEU A 415 31.82 -3.81 18.28
C LEU A 415 31.23 -2.96 19.40
N ARG A 416 29.90 -2.95 19.53
CA ARG A 416 29.16 -2.31 20.62
C ARG A 416 28.46 -3.37 21.47
N ALA A 417 28.69 -3.33 22.79
CA ALA A 417 27.95 -4.10 23.77
C ALA A 417 27.22 -3.14 24.70
N HIS A 418 25.91 -3.30 24.85
CA HIS A 418 25.04 -2.45 25.66
C HIS A 418 24.12 -3.27 26.56
N VAL A 419 23.97 -2.80 27.81
CA VAL A 419 23.03 -3.37 28.78
C VAL A 419 22.34 -2.22 29.51
N GLU A 420 21.01 -2.30 29.54
CA GLU A 420 20.12 -1.26 30.13
C GLU A 420 19.15 -1.91 31.12
N PRO A 421 19.53 -2.17 32.37
CA PRO A 421 18.59 -2.54 33.42
C PRO A 421 17.71 -1.34 33.80
N GLY A 422 16.42 -1.60 33.98
CA GLY A 422 15.40 -0.61 34.28
C GLY A 422 14.44 -1.07 35.36
N LEU A 423 13.99 -0.09 36.16
CA LEU A 423 12.92 -0.23 37.14
C LEU A 423 11.81 0.74 36.76
N THR A 424 10.56 0.25 36.64
CA THR A 424 9.40 1.04 36.26
C THR A 424 8.29 0.88 37.30
N ILE A 425 7.77 2.00 37.80
CA ILE A 425 6.60 2.09 38.67
C ILE A 425 5.45 2.68 37.84
N PRO A 426 4.56 1.84 37.27
CA PRO A 426 3.40 2.31 36.52
C PRO A 426 2.19 2.44 37.43
N LEU A 427 1.83 3.65 37.81
CA LEU A 427 0.60 3.93 38.56
C LEU A 427 -0.48 4.39 37.57
N SER A 428 -1.62 3.72 37.58
CA SER A 428 -2.73 4.04 36.69
C SER A 428 -4.06 4.00 37.45
N THR A 429 -4.88 5.00 37.19
CA THR A 429 -6.27 5.11 37.61
C THR A 429 -7.14 5.40 36.37
N SER A 430 -8.46 5.46 36.53
CA SER A 430 -9.37 5.84 35.45
C SER A 430 -9.19 7.29 34.95
N TRP A 431 -8.59 8.16 35.76
CA TRP A 431 -8.46 9.59 35.46
C TRP A 431 -7.02 10.10 35.42
N ALA A 432 -6.01 9.27 35.75
CA ALA A 432 -4.62 9.69 35.73
C ALA A 432 -3.67 8.49 35.54
N THR A 433 -2.54 8.74 34.90
CA THR A 433 -1.38 7.83 34.85
C THR A 433 -0.15 8.55 35.38
N TRP A 434 0.66 7.84 36.15
CA TRP A 434 1.96 8.30 36.59
C TRP A 434 2.98 7.19 36.50
N THR A 435 3.93 7.33 35.60
CA THR A 435 5.00 6.35 35.37
C THR A 435 6.33 6.94 35.80
N THR A 436 7.02 6.24 36.69
CA THR A 436 8.38 6.61 37.11
C THR A 436 9.34 5.50 36.71
N GLU A 437 10.42 5.86 36.02
CA GLU A 437 11.42 4.97 35.50
C GLU A 437 12.82 5.39 35.97
N ALA A 438 13.62 4.41 36.35
CA ALA A 438 15.04 4.58 36.61
C ALA A 438 15.81 3.53 35.82
N ARG A 439 16.74 3.95 34.99
CA ARG A 439 17.53 3.10 34.09
C ARG A 439 19.01 3.37 34.26
N LEU A 440 19.82 2.36 33.97
CA LEU A 440 21.26 2.47 33.91
C LEU A 440 21.74 2.03 32.55
N LEU A 441 22.32 2.94 31.78
CA LEU A 441 22.80 2.69 30.42
C LEU A 441 24.29 2.39 30.44
N ALA A 442 24.66 1.12 30.41
CA ALA A 442 26.04 0.67 30.37
C ALA A 442 26.42 0.25 28.96
N THR A 443 27.39 0.91 28.35
CA THR A 443 27.81 0.65 26.97
C THR A 443 29.35 0.52 26.91
N TYR A 444 29.80 -0.49 26.17
CA TYR A 444 31.20 -0.71 25.83
C TYR A 444 31.36 -0.70 24.32
N TYR A 445 32.39 0.01 23.84
CA TYR A 445 32.79 0.07 22.44
C TYR A 445 34.21 -0.44 22.27
N GLN A 446 34.41 -1.19 21.18
CA GLN A 446 35.73 -1.46 20.62
C GLN A 446 35.73 -0.97 19.18
N GLN A 447 36.40 0.15 18.92
CA GLN A 447 36.46 0.84 17.62
C GLN A 447 37.72 0.44 16.87
N ASP A 448 37.61 0.05 15.60
CA ASP A 448 38.73 -0.29 14.74
C ASP A 448 39.29 0.99 14.09
N LEU A 449 40.29 1.55 14.71
CA LEU A 449 40.96 2.77 14.25
C LEU A 449 42.13 2.48 13.28
N ASP A 450 42.56 1.23 13.13
CA ASP A 450 43.71 0.89 12.28
C ASP A 450 43.39 1.10 10.79
N ARG A 451 42.19 0.83 10.37
CA ARG A 451 41.70 1.05 9.00
C ARG A 451 41.44 2.51 8.67
N LEU A 452 41.28 3.37 9.68
CA LEU A 452 40.82 4.73 9.51
C LEU A 452 41.84 5.61 8.79
N THR A 453 41.46 6.12 7.62
CA THR A 453 42.34 6.99 6.79
C THR A 453 42.31 8.45 7.22
N ASN A 454 41.20 8.88 7.88
CA ASN A 454 41.06 10.26 8.37
C ASN A 454 41.83 10.49 9.67
N ALA A 455 43.00 11.12 9.56
CA ALA A 455 43.91 11.35 10.69
C ALA A 455 43.29 12.27 11.78
N ASN A 456 42.46 13.23 11.41
CA ASN A 456 41.78 14.11 12.38
C ASN A 456 40.77 13.35 13.20
N LEU A 457 40.00 12.51 12.58
CA LEU A 457 38.99 11.65 13.23
C LEU A 457 39.70 10.61 14.11
N LYS A 458 40.78 9.97 13.61
CA LYS A 458 41.61 9.03 14.37
C LYS A 458 42.16 9.62 15.66
N SER A 459 42.50 10.91 15.66
CA SER A 459 43.04 11.59 16.85
C SER A 459 41.99 11.96 17.89
N LYS A 460 40.68 11.96 17.52
CA LYS A 460 39.57 12.27 18.42
C LYS A 460 38.95 11.04 19.07
N LEU A 461 39.03 9.88 18.40
CA LEU A 461 38.38 8.65 18.84
C LEU A 461 39.32 7.81 19.70
N ASP A 462 38.77 7.07 20.65
CA ASP A 462 39.47 6.08 21.43
C ASP A 462 39.16 4.66 20.93
N GLU A 463 40.17 3.78 20.89
CA GLU A 463 39.98 2.39 20.45
C GLU A 463 38.97 1.63 21.35
N THR A 464 39.01 1.91 22.66
CA THR A 464 38.08 1.28 23.61
C THR A 464 37.44 2.33 24.51
N VAL A 465 36.12 2.32 24.61
CA VAL A 465 35.37 3.23 25.45
C VAL A 465 34.35 2.45 26.28
N ALA A 466 34.28 2.71 27.57
CA ALA A 466 33.25 2.22 28.45
C ALA A 466 32.56 3.39 29.14
N ARG A 467 31.26 3.44 29.15
CA ARG A 467 30.47 4.47 29.83
C ARG A 467 29.27 3.87 30.55
N VAL A 468 28.85 4.55 31.62
CA VAL A 468 27.67 4.17 32.41
C VAL A 468 26.90 5.45 32.73
N ILE A 469 25.70 5.58 32.16
CA ILE A 469 24.87 6.77 32.29
C ILE A 469 23.57 6.41 33.01
N PRO A 470 23.27 6.96 34.20
CA PRO A 470 21.98 6.82 34.83
C PRO A 470 20.94 7.73 34.15
N GLU A 471 19.74 7.23 34.01
CA GLU A 471 18.57 7.97 33.50
C GLU A 471 17.42 7.85 34.49
N TYR A 472 16.81 8.98 34.79
CA TYR A 472 15.60 9.04 35.61
C TYR A 472 14.52 9.80 34.86
N ARG A 473 13.33 9.20 34.77
CA ARG A 473 12.15 9.77 34.12
C ARG A 473 10.93 9.63 35.02
N SER A 474 10.17 10.70 35.17
CA SER A 474 8.87 10.65 35.84
C SER A 474 7.85 11.41 35.00
N HIS A 475 6.82 10.73 34.54
CA HIS A 475 5.81 11.24 33.62
C HIS A 475 4.42 11.05 34.21
N ALA A 476 3.67 12.13 34.33
CA ALA A 476 2.29 12.14 34.79
C ALA A 476 1.36 12.73 33.74
N ARG A 477 0.20 12.11 33.56
CA ARG A 477 -0.87 12.57 32.67
C ARG A 477 -2.20 12.47 33.44
N ILE A 478 -3.06 13.45 33.27
CA ILE A 478 -4.40 13.51 33.84
C ILE A 478 -5.42 13.53 32.70
N TYR A 479 -6.48 12.77 32.83
CA TYR A 479 -7.58 12.71 31.88
C TYR A 479 -8.81 13.39 32.50
N LEU A 480 -9.19 14.52 31.95
CA LEU A 480 -10.36 15.28 32.33
C LEU A 480 -11.37 15.26 31.18
N GLU A 481 -12.62 15.07 31.54
CA GLU A 481 -13.70 14.98 30.54
C GLU A 481 -14.90 15.80 30.97
N ARG A 482 -15.55 16.47 30.00
CA ARG A 482 -16.76 17.25 30.26
C ARG A 482 -17.61 17.35 29.01
N GLU A 483 -18.89 17.70 29.15
CA GLU A 483 -19.71 18.19 28.04
C GLU A 483 -19.14 19.52 27.51
N ALA A 484 -19.01 19.63 26.19
CA ALA A 484 -18.46 20.82 25.57
C ALA A 484 -19.50 21.95 25.57
N LYS A 485 -19.14 23.10 26.15
CA LYS A 485 -20.04 24.26 26.15
C LYS A 485 -20.10 25.04 24.85
N LEU A 486 -19.06 24.87 23.99
CA LEU A 486 -18.95 25.57 22.70
C LEU A 486 -19.69 24.85 21.56
N PHE A 487 -19.87 23.55 21.72
CA PHE A 487 -20.48 22.69 20.71
C PHE A 487 -21.48 21.77 21.40
N GLU A 488 -22.76 22.01 21.18
CA GLU A 488 -23.85 21.23 21.80
C GLU A 488 -23.80 19.79 21.28
N GLY A 489 -23.89 18.80 22.18
CA GLY A 489 -23.80 17.36 21.86
C GLY A 489 -22.37 16.80 21.83
N TYR A 490 -21.34 17.65 22.05
CA TYR A 490 -19.94 17.18 22.04
C TYR A 490 -19.41 16.93 23.47
N THR A 491 -18.55 15.92 23.57
CA THR A 491 -17.73 15.66 24.75
C THR A 491 -16.33 16.22 24.53
N GLN A 492 -15.84 17.03 25.48
CA GLN A 492 -14.47 17.56 25.45
C GLN A 492 -13.61 16.82 26.47
N SER A 493 -12.44 16.31 26.04
CA SER A 493 -11.36 15.90 26.93
C SER A 493 -10.32 17.00 27.06
N LEU A 494 -9.62 17.01 28.20
CA LEU A 494 -8.41 17.78 28.44
C LEU A 494 -7.40 16.90 29.16
N GLU A 495 -6.23 16.71 28.52
CA GLU A 495 -5.21 15.78 28.94
C GLU A 495 -3.87 16.50 29.21
N PRO A 496 -3.76 17.23 30.33
CA PRO A 496 -2.49 17.83 30.71
C PRO A 496 -1.50 16.76 31.13
N GLN A 497 -0.25 16.95 30.70
CA GLN A 497 0.85 16.05 31.03
C GLN A 497 2.11 16.81 31.37
N ILE A 498 2.90 16.22 32.26
CA ILE A 498 4.19 16.75 32.70
C ILE A 498 5.19 15.62 32.85
N GLN A 499 6.42 15.85 32.42
CA GLN A 499 7.51 14.90 32.55
C GLN A 499 8.75 15.59 33.08
N TYR A 500 9.40 15.01 34.07
CA TYR A 500 10.75 15.32 34.44
C TYR A 500 11.71 14.26 33.90
N LEU A 501 12.78 14.69 33.23
CA LEU A 501 13.83 13.85 32.69
C LEU A 501 15.19 14.33 33.19
N TYR A 502 15.97 13.40 33.75
CA TYR A 502 17.34 13.63 34.18
C TYR A 502 18.30 12.61 33.60
N VAL A 503 19.29 13.08 32.88
CA VAL A 503 20.43 12.34 32.34
C VAL A 503 21.67 13.20 32.58
N PRO A 504 22.67 12.74 33.36
CA PRO A 504 23.88 13.53 33.60
C PRO A 504 24.69 13.70 32.31
N GLU A 505 25.50 14.75 32.28
CA GLU A 505 26.47 14.98 31.23
C GLU A 505 27.63 14.00 31.37
N GLU A 506 27.96 13.35 30.26
CA GLU A 506 29.11 12.44 30.15
C GLU A 506 29.85 12.75 28.86
N ASN A 507 31.17 12.69 28.89
CA ASN A 507 31.99 12.91 27.70
C ASN A 507 31.87 11.72 26.74
N GLN A 508 31.37 11.97 25.55
CA GLN A 508 31.08 10.99 24.49
C GLN A 508 31.72 11.37 23.16
N SER A 509 32.58 12.41 23.14
CA SER A 509 33.23 12.91 21.92
C SER A 509 34.26 11.94 21.32
N ASN A 510 34.66 10.93 22.09
CA ASN A 510 35.59 9.87 21.66
C ASN A 510 34.89 8.63 21.08
N ILE A 511 33.56 8.66 20.89
CA ILE A 511 32.76 7.60 20.29
C ILE A 511 32.28 8.08 18.91
N PHE A 512 32.40 7.25 17.88
CA PHE A 512 31.83 7.54 16.57
C PHE A 512 30.31 7.28 16.54
N ASP A 513 29.56 7.95 15.63
CA ASP A 513 28.14 7.70 15.44
C ASP A 513 27.91 6.61 14.41
N TYR A 514 27.48 5.45 14.88
CA TYR A 514 27.21 4.27 14.04
C TYR A 514 25.76 4.21 13.58
N ASP A 515 24.79 4.49 14.48
CA ASP A 515 23.36 4.40 14.21
C ASP A 515 22.53 5.51 14.88
N THR A 516 23.19 6.59 15.27
CA THR A 516 22.57 7.69 16.03
C THR A 516 22.25 8.87 15.13
N THR A 517 20.98 9.30 15.14
CA THR A 517 20.45 10.49 14.46
C THR A 517 19.57 11.29 15.39
N LEU A 518 19.53 12.61 15.19
CA LEU A 518 18.63 13.50 15.93
C LEU A 518 17.17 13.18 15.59
N LEU A 519 16.32 13.06 16.58
CA LEU A 519 14.89 12.82 16.42
C LEU A 519 14.12 14.15 16.33
N GLN A 520 13.13 14.21 15.46
CA GLN A 520 12.26 15.38 15.36
C GLN A 520 11.52 15.60 16.69
N THR A 521 11.45 16.85 17.16
CA THR A 521 10.76 17.22 18.39
C THR A 521 9.36 17.76 18.06
N ASP A 522 8.45 16.86 17.70
CA ASP A 522 7.01 17.10 17.62
C ASP A 522 6.37 17.11 19.03
N TYR A 523 5.07 17.30 19.14
CA TYR A 523 4.39 17.29 20.45
C TYR A 523 4.66 16.00 21.24
N TYR A 524 4.59 14.84 20.59
CA TYR A 524 4.89 13.56 21.24
C TYR A 524 6.38 13.40 21.56
N GLY A 525 7.23 13.99 20.72
CA GLY A 525 8.68 14.04 20.91
C GLY A 525 9.12 14.79 22.16
N LEU A 526 8.33 15.78 22.64
CA LEU A 526 8.60 16.51 23.88
C LEU A 526 8.69 15.59 25.12
N PHE A 527 7.98 14.45 25.10
CA PHE A 527 7.90 13.51 26.20
C PHE A 527 8.73 12.24 26.00
N ARG A 528 9.62 12.21 25.00
CA ARG A 528 10.59 11.12 24.83
C ARG A 528 11.70 11.17 25.87
N SER A 529 12.26 10.00 26.21
CA SER A 529 13.46 9.92 27.06
C SER A 529 14.74 10.21 26.30
N ARG A 530 14.71 10.17 24.96
CA ARG A 530 15.88 10.32 24.10
C ARG A 530 15.70 11.42 23.07
N LYS A 531 16.71 12.30 22.95
CA LYS A 531 16.80 13.32 21.90
C LYS A 531 17.27 12.71 20.58
N TYR A 532 18.09 11.65 20.64
CA TYR A 532 18.62 10.94 19.48
C TYR A 532 18.09 9.49 19.41
N SER A 533 17.99 8.95 18.21
CA SER A 533 17.83 7.50 18.00
C SER A 533 19.16 6.79 18.38
N GLY A 534 19.15 5.48 18.48
CA GLY A 534 20.35 4.73 18.83
C GLY A 534 20.88 5.04 20.23
N ILE A 535 22.12 4.64 20.46
CA ILE A 535 22.76 4.76 21.77
C ILE A 535 24.21 5.28 21.72
N ASP A 536 24.73 5.67 20.53
CA ASP A 536 26.11 6.16 20.43
C ASP A 536 26.27 7.50 21.13
N TYR A 537 25.27 8.35 21.03
CA TYR A 537 25.19 9.59 21.76
C TYR A 537 23.91 9.67 22.58
N ILE A 538 24.06 9.78 23.89
CA ILE A 538 22.97 9.99 24.85
C ILE A 538 23.06 11.41 25.35
N ALA A 539 22.17 12.28 24.86
CA ALA A 539 22.16 13.68 25.22
C ALA A 539 21.87 13.86 26.71
N PRO A 540 22.65 14.72 27.40
CA PRO A 540 22.36 15.10 28.78
C PRO A 540 21.00 15.78 28.84
N ALA A 541 20.26 15.54 29.93
CA ALA A 541 18.97 16.14 30.18
C ALA A 541 18.81 16.49 31.66
N ASN A 542 18.35 17.67 31.91
CA ASN A 542 17.80 18.10 33.19
C ASN A 542 16.69 19.07 32.85
N GLN A 543 15.47 18.50 32.66
CA GLN A 543 14.41 19.23 32.00
C GLN A 543 13.03 18.82 32.49
N ILE A 544 12.09 19.73 32.32
CA ILE A 544 10.67 19.49 32.51
C ILE A 544 9.96 19.72 31.19
N SER A 545 9.35 18.66 30.65
CA SER A 545 8.44 18.75 29.51
C SER A 545 7.02 18.91 30.04
N TYR A 546 6.27 19.83 29.48
CA TYR A 546 4.87 20.06 29.85
C TYR A 546 4.04 20.36 28.60
N GLY A 547 2.79 19.96 28.67
CA GLY A 547 1.86 20.18 27.56
C GLY A 547 0.46 19.67 27.87
N ALA A 548 -0.43 19.88 26.92
CA ALA A 548 -1.79 19.39 27.03
C ALA A 548 -2.35 19.08 25.66
N SER A 549 -3.22 18.09 25.60
CA SER A 549 -4.10 17.83 24.45
C SER A 549 -5.53 18.11 24.87
N THR A 550 -6.31 18.73 24.00
CA THR A 550 -7.76 18.85 24.15
C THR A 550 -8.43 18.26 22.91
N ARG A 551 -9.37 17.35 23.16
CA ARG A 551 -10.07 16.64 22.10
C ARG A 551 -11.57 16.86 22.23
N PHE A 552 -12.24 16.91 21.12
CA PHE A 552 -13.70 17.03 21.04
C PHE A 552 -14.24 15.84 20.29
N PHE A 553 -15.15 15.13 20.92
CA PHE A 553 -15.82 13.96 20.39
C PHE A 553 -17.30 14.29 20.19
N ASP A 554 -17.87 13.82 19.09
CA ASP A 554 -19.30 13.92 18.83
C ASP A 554 -20.11 12.91 19.67
N ASP A 555 -21.42 12.83 19.46
CA ASP A 555 -22.33 11.91 20.15
C ASP A 555 -22.10 10.44 19.79
N GLU A 556 -21.39 10.13 18.69
CA GLU A 556 -20.91 8.80 18.31
C GLU A 556 -19.51 8.47 18.86
N TYR A 557 -18.93 9.35 19.70
CA TYR A 557 -17.55 9.27 20.23
C TYR A 557 -16.46 9.34 19.14
N LYS A 558 -16.77 9.91 17.98
CA LYS A 558 -15.78 10.16 16.96
C LYS A 558 -15.03 11.46 17.25
N GLU A 559 -13.69 11.41 17.18
CA GLU A 559 -12.84 12.59 17.36
C GLU A 559 -13.03 13.57 16.19
N ARG A 560 -13.44 14.80 16.52
CA ARG A 560 -13.68 15.86 15.55
C ARG A 560 -12.64 16.97 15.59
N LEU A 561 -12.02 17.19 16.72
CA LEU A 561 -10.94 18.15 16.88
C LEU A 561 -9.98 17.67 17.95
N ASN A 562 -8.69 17.70 17.63
CA ASN A 562 -7.60 17.53 18.57
C ASN A 562 -6.65 18.71 18.43
N ILE A 563 -6.33 19.34 19.55
CA ILE A 563 -5.29 20.37 19.61
C ILE A 563 -4.34 19.97 20.74
N SER A 564 -3.09 19.78 20.38
CA SER A 564 -2.00 19.41 21.28
C SER A 564 -0.94 20.48 21.26
N PHE A 565 -0.45 20.89 22.41
CA PHE A 565 0.61 21.89 22.51
C PHE A 565 1.51 21.62 23.71
N GLY A 566 2.78 21.93 23.59
CA GLY A 566 3.72 21.71 24.66
C GLY A 566 5.08 22.31 24.40
N GLN A 567 5.92 22.25 25.43
CA GLN A 567 7.25 22.83 25.43
C GLN A 567 8.14 22.12 26.47
N ILE A 568 9.45 22.20 26.30
CA ILE A 568 10.45 21.76 27.28
C ILE A 568 11.03 22.98 27.97
N TYR A 569 11.10 22.92 29.29
CA TYR A 569 11.89 23.84 30.14
C TYR A 569 13.19 23.16 30.56
N TYR A 570 14.33 23.68 30.11
CA TYR A 570 15.67 23.20 30.47
C TYR A 570 16.10 23.86 31.79
N ILE A 571 16.22 23.08 32.86
CA ILE A 571 16.72 23.54 34.15
C ILE A 571 18.19 23.94 34.00
N ASN A 572 18.95 23.16 33.22
CA ASN A 572 20.27 23.54 32.76
C ASN A 572 20.17 23.96 31.28
N LYS A 573 20.24 25.24 30.97
CA LYS A 573 20.10 25.78 29.60
C LYS A 573 21.15 25.29 28.62
N ASN A 574 22.33 24.90 29.09
CA ASN A 574 23.39 24.35 28.23
C ASN A 574 22.91 23.07 27.55
N ASN A 575 22.04 22.28 28.16
CA ASN A 575 21.49 21.05 27.57
C ASN A 575 20.62 21.29 26.35
N LYS A 576 20.14 22.50 26.08
CA LYS A 576 19.40 22.86 24.87
C LYS A 576 20.30 22.77 23.62
N PHE A 577 21.55 23.20 23.74
CA PHE A 577 22.46 23.40 22.61
C PHE A 577 23.59 22.35 22.51
N ILE A 578 23.73 21.46 23.51
CA ILE A 578 24.77 20.45 23.46
C ILE A 578 24.57 19.58 22.22
N SER A 579 25.44 19.83 21.25
CA SER A 579 25.68 18.95 20.10
C SER A 579 26.89 18.08 20.40
N LYS A 580 26.92 16.87 19.85
CA LYS A 580 28.10 16.00 19.94
C LYS A 580 29.31 16.62 19.26
N ASP A 581 29.08 17.37 18.19
CA ASP A 581 30.14 17.93 17.34
C ASP A 581 30.78 19.21 17.90
N ASP A 582 30.02 19.99 18.65
CA ASP A 582 30.53 21.17 19.37
C ASP A 582 29.91 21.29 20.78
N PRO A 583 30.50 20.59 21.76
CA PRO A 583 30.07 20.72 23.16
C PRO A 583 30.30 22.12 23.76
N SER A 584 31.08 22.97 23.07
CA SER A 584 31.43 24.31 23.54
C SER A 584 30.53 25.42 23.00
N ASP A 585 29.62 25.11 22.05
CA ASP A 585 28.64 26.05 21.52
C ASP A 585 27.55 26.33 22.55
N THR A 586 27.88 27.17 23.49
CA THR A 586 26.95 27.68 24.52
C THR A 586 26.49 29.07 24.12
N ASN A 587 25.32 29.15 23.47
CA ASN A 587 24.69 30.45 23.24
C ASN A 587 24.14 31.00 24.57
N ASN A 588 24.93 31.84 25.23
CA ASN A 588 24.62 32.35 26.57
C ASN A 588 23.38 33.24 26.62
N ASP A 589 22.89 33.72 25.51
CA ASP A 589 21.73 34.62 25.43
C ASP A 589 20.41 33.88 25.18
N ALA A 590 20.44 32.58 24.97
CA ALA A 590 19.24 31.79 24.70
C ALA A 590 18.39 31.54 25.96
N SER A 591 17.10 31.42 25.77
CA SER A 591 16.17 31.07 26.84
C SER A 591 16.29 29.63 27.31
N ASN A 592 15.72 29.33 28.48
CA ASN A 592 15.65 27.98 29.00
C ASN A 592 14.54 27.12 28.34
N TYR A 593 13.89 27.62 27.30
CA TYR A 593 12.74 26.97 26.71
C TYR A 593 13.06 26.37 25.32
N SER A 594 12.47 25.23 24.99
CA SER A 594 12.49 24.72 23.63
C SER A 594 11.54 25.54 22.73
N SER A 595 11.54 25.24 21.44
CA SER A 595 10.46 25.65 20.56
C SER A 595 9.11 25.10 21.07
N TRP A 596 8.03 25.87 20.91
CA TRP A 596 6.67 25.37 21.08
C TRP A 596 6.37 24.34 19.98
N ALA A 597 5.87 23.19 20.37
CA ALA A 597 5.30 22.23 19.44
C ALA A 597 3.77 22.28 19.56
N ILE A 598 3.09 22.55 18.47
CA ILE A 598 1.64 22.64 18.37
C ILE A 598 1.20 21.70 17.23
N GLU A 599 0.24 20.84 17.51
CA GLU A 599 -0.37 19.93 16.53
C GLU A 599 -1.87 20.04 16.59
N THR A 600 -2.51 19.99 15.44
CA THR A 600 -3.96 20.12 15.32
C THR A 600 -4.47 19.15 14.27
N ASP A 601 -5.47 18.36 14.67
CA ASP A 601 -6.26 17.49 13.78
C ASP A 601 -7.71 17.94 13.85
N PHE A 602 -8.35 18.11 12.71
CA PHE A 602 -9.73 18.54 12.63
C PHE A 602 -10.47 17.74 11.56
N ASN A 603 -11.64 17.24 11.93
CA ASN A 603 -12.54 16.49 11.04
C ASN A 603 -13.95 17.07 11.16
N TYR A 604 -14.38 17.80 10.14
CA TYR A 604 -15.72 18.34 10.09
C TYR A 604 -16.62 17.44 9.26
N GLU A 605 -17.57 16.76 9.92
CA GLU A 605 -18.62 15.93 9.32
C GLU A 605 -18.12 14.97 8.23
N ASP A 606 -16.84 14.49 8.36
CA ASP A 606 -16.19 13.54 7.44
C ASP A 606 -16.01 14.02 6.00
N TYR A 607 -16.15 15.31 5.73
CA TYR A 607 -15.87 15.86 4.41
C TYR A 607 -14.78 16.94 4.40
N LEU A 608 -14.43 17.53 5.54
CA LEU A 608 -13.34 18.48 5.64
C LEU A 608 -12.36 18.03 6.73
N PHE A 609 -11.14 17.71 6.29
CA PHE A 609 -10.06 17.26 7.16
C PHE A 609 -8.93 18.27 7.15
N TYR A 610 -8.41 18.56 8.32
CA TYR A 610 -7.20 19.34 8.46
C TYR A 610 -6.25 18.63 9.40
N HIS A 611 -4.98 18.54 9.01
CA HIS A 611 -3.88 18.12 9.86
C HIS A 611 -2.77 19.15 9.75
N GLY A 612 -2.19 19.58 10.87
CA GLY A 612 -1.08 20.51 10.83
C GLY A 612 -0.27 20.54 12.11
N GLY A 613 1.02 20.80 11.95
CA GLY A 613 1.98 20.94 13.03
C GLY A 613 2.87 22.16 12.84
N ILE A 614 3.22 22.82 13.94
CA ILE A 614 4.09 23.99 13.96
C ILE A 614 5.10 23.85 15.08
N GLN A 615 6.38 24.13 14.79
CA GLN A 615 7.42 24.35 15.77
C GLN A 615 7.86 25.81 15.71
N TYR A 616 7.62 26.55 16.80
CA TYR A 616 7.93 27.96 16.88
C TYR A 616 8.96 28.22 17.99
N ASP A 617 10.13 28.72 17.59
CA ASP A 617 11.19 29.09 18.52
C ASP A 617 11.04 30.55 19.00
N ILE A 618 10.92 30.71 20.32
CA ILE A 618 10.72 32.00 20.95
C ILE A 618 12.02 32.84 20.87
N ASP A 619 13.18 32.21 21.01
CA ASP A 619 14.47 32.91 21.00
C ASP A 619 14.80 33.47 19.65
N LEU A 620 14.56 32.70 18.62
CA LEU A 620 14.73 33.12 17.23
C LEU A 620 13.57 34.00 16.72
N ASN A 621 12.44 34.00 17.48
CA ASN A 621 11.18 34.64 17.05
C ASN A 621 10.76 34.18 15.65
N ALA A 622 10.94 32.90 15.37
CA ALA A 622 10.73 32.32 14.05
C ALA A 622 10.11 30.92 14.13
N MET A 623 9.37 30.60 13.08
CA MET A 623 8.90 29.24 12.85
C MET A 623 10.06 28.40 12.30
N GLN A 624 10.37 27.28 12.94
CA GLN A 624 11.44 26.37 12.51
C GLN A 624 10.94 25.29 11.57
N LEU A 625 9.73 24.79 11.84
CA LEU A 625 9.08 23.76 11.05
C LEU A 625 7.58 24.01 11.04
N ALA A 626 6.95 23.81 9.89
CA ALA A 626 5.50 23.72 9.78
C ALA A 626 5.12 22.69 8.72
N ASN A 627 4.03 21.99 8.98
CA ASN A 627 3.34 21.16 8.00
C ASN A 627 1.84 21.44 8.10
N SER A 628 1.15 21.41 6.98
CA SER A 628 -0.29 21.65 6.91
C SER A 628 -0.88 20.89 5.76
N THR A 629 -1.93 20.14 6.00
CA THR A 629 -2.75 19.49 4.99
C THR A 629 -4.19 19.82 5.23
N LEU A 630 -4.85 20.28 4.20
CA LEU A 630 -6.29 20.54 4.19
C LEU A 630 -6.89 19.71 3.05
N GLU A 631 -7.81 18.83 3.39
CA GLU A 631 -8.53 17.99 2.44
C GLU A 631 -10.02 18.26 2.53
N TYR A 632 -10.64 18.48 1.37
CA TYR A 632 -12.06 18.59 1.22
C TYR A 632 -12.58 17.46 0.33
N GLN A 633 -13.41 16.60 0.91
CA GLN A 633 -14.08 15.50 0.21
C GLN A 633 -15.51 15.92 -0.14
N PHE A 634 -15.91 15.63 -1.34
CA PHE A 634 -17.27 15.87 -1.84
C PHE A 634 -17.75 14.62 -2.59
N THR A 635 -19.03 14.55 -2.91
CA THR A 635 -19.70 13.34 -3.44
C THR A 635 -18.95 12.66 -4.59
N ASP A 636 -18.34 13.44 -5.47
CA ASP A 636 -17.72 12.92 -6.70
C ASP A 636 -16.19 13.05 -6.70
N GLY A 637 -15.57 13.35 -5.55
CA GLY A 637 -14.13 13.48 -5.50
C GLY A 637 -13.58 14.19 -4.27
N PHE A 638 -12.31 14.57 -4.34
CA PHE A 638 -11.64 15.33 -3.28
C PHE A 638 -10.65 16.33 -3.86
N ILE A 639 -10.31 17.30 -3.06
CA ILE A 639 -9.19 18.23 -3.26
C ILE A 639 -8.41 18.36 -1.97
N GLN A 640 -7.08 18.24 -2.04
CA GLN A 640 -6.18 18.33 -0.91
C GLN A 640 -5.09 19.36 -1.20
N GLY A 641 -4.87 20.29 -0.28
CA GLY A 641 -3.77 21.24 -0.30
C GLY A 641 -2.74 20.87 0.77
N ASN A 642 -1.45 20.84 0.39
CA ASN A 642 -0.33 20.51 1.26
C ASN A 642 0.65 21.68 1.32
N TYR A 643 1.18 21.96 2.51
CA TYR A 643 2.26 22.92 2.70
C TYR A 643 3.27 22.40 3.69
N ARG A 644 4.55 22.57 3.40
CA ARG A 644 5.65 22.22 4.27
C ARG A 644 6.69 23.32 4.30
N TYR A 645 7.16 23.60 5.50
CA TYR A 645 8.21 24.58 5.76
C TYR A 645 9.22 24.01 6.73
N VAL A 646 10.52 24.14 6.44
CA VAL A 646 11.63 23.76 7.32
C VAL A 646 12.77 24.74 7.14
N THR A 647 13.28 25.34 8.20
CA THR A 647 14.43 26.24 8.12
C THR A 647 15.72 25.49 7.86
N LYS A 648 16.67 26.14 7.20
CA LYS A 648 18.00 25.61 6.93
C LYS A 648 18.73 25.19 8.21
N ASP A 649 18.64 26.01 9.26
CA ASP A 649 19.27 25.71 10.55
C ASP A 649 18.69 24.43 11.19
N TYR A 650 17.37 24.24 11.09
CA TYR A 650 16.75 23.00 11.58
C TYR A 650 17.24 21.76 10.81
N ILE A 651 17.41 21.87 9.49
CA ILE A 651 17.92 20.77 8.65
C ILE A 651 19.37 20.47 9.04
N LYS A 652 20.19 21.50 9.19
CA LYS A 652 21.60 21.37 9.58
C LYS A 652 21.78 20.66 10.93
N ASP A 653 20.90 20.94 11.88
CA ASP A 653 20.93 20.31 13.19
C ASP A 653 20.40 18.89 13.20
N THR A 654 19.50 18.56 12.26
CA THR A 654 18.78 17.27 12.22
C THR A 654 19.46 16.25 11.29
N ILE A 655 20.06 16.71 10.21
CA ILE A 655 20.59 15.88 9.14
C ILE A 655 22.04 16.27 8.89
N ARG A 656 22.98 15.33 9.02
CA ARG A 656 24.38 15.54 8.71
C ARG A 656 24.62 15.47 7.20
N PHE A 657 24.39 16.57 6.51
CA PHE A 657 24.88 16.75 5.15
C PHE A 657 26.11 17.67 5.19
N ASP A 658 27.26 17.16 4.79
CA ASP A 658 28.48 17.95 4.64
C ASP A 658 28.33 19.05 3.56
N GLU A 659 27.28 18.94 2.73
CA GLU A 659 27.01 19.83 1.58
C GLU A 659 25.57 20.34 1.59
N LEU A 660 25.05 20.82 2.73
CA LEU A 660 23.68 21.35 2.80
C LEU A 660 23.41 22.47 1.80
N ASP A 661 24.43 23.31 1.51
CA ASP A 661 24.31 24.40 0.53
C ASP A 661 24.12 23.89 -0.91
N SER A 662 24.44 22.62 -1.17
CA SER A 662 24.17 21.98 -2.46
C SER A 662 22.73 21.51 -2.61
N ILE A 663 22.04 21.34 -1.48
CA ILE A 663 20.66 20.83 -1.42
C ILE A 663 19.65 22.00 -1.37
N THR A 664 19.88 22.99 -0.53
CA THR A 664 19.00 24.15 -0.39
C THR A 664 19.75 25.42 0.00
N ASN A 665 19.33 26.57 -0.53
CA ASN A 665 19.88 27.86 -0.17
C ASN A 665 19.39 28.34 1.20
N ASP A 666 18.07 28.28 1.43
CA ASP A 666 17.40 28.95 2.55
C ASP A 666 16.43 28.05 3.33
N GLY A 667 16.57 26.72 3.21
CA GLY A 667 15.66 25.76 3.80
C GLY A 667 14.65 25.23 2.79
N ILE A 668 13.53 24.71 3.26
CA ILE A 668 12.50 24.05 2.47
C ILE A 668 11.17 24.77 2.66
N SER A 669 10.58 25.22 1.58
CA SER A 669 9.22 25.71 1.55
C SER A 669 8.52 25.16 0.33
N GLN A 670 7.64 24.19 0.52
CA GLN A 670 6.98 23.46 -0.55
C GLN A 670 5.47 23.55 -0.40
N ALA A 671 4.77 23.75 -1.52
CA ALA A 671 3.33 23.72 -1.58
C ALA A 671 2.88 22.68 -2.62
N GLY A 672 1.79 21.99 -2.33
CA GLY A 672 1.23 21.00 -3.23
C GLY A 672 -0.29 21.04 -3.24
N ILE A 673 -0.84 20.61 -4.37
CA ILE A 673 -2.27 20.38 -4.53
C ILE A 673 -2.46 19.01 -5.18
N VAL A 674 -3.39 18.23 -4.64
CA VAL A 674 -3.78 16.92 -5.15
C VAL A 674 -5.29 16.89 -5.24
N GLY A 675 -5.83 16.25 -6.28
CA GLY A 675 -7.27 16.08 -6.35
C GLY A 675 -7.69 15.06 -7.39
N ALA A 676 -8.87 14.53 -7.18
CA ALA A 676 -9.55 13.63 -8.10
C ALA A 676 -11.04 14.01 -8.17
N TYR A 677 -11.60 13.91 -9.36
CA TYR A 677 -12.98 14.27 -9.63
C TYR A 677 -13.63 13.35 -10.66
N ASN A 678 -14.74 12.73 -10.30
CA ASN A 678 -15.59 11.98 -11.21
C ASN A 678 -16.54 12.97 -11.93
N ILE A 679 -16.17 13.37 -13.14
CA ILE A 679 -16.90 14.35 -13.95
C ILE A 679 -18.32 13.84 -14.24
N ASN A 680 -18.44 12.53 -14.49
CA ASN A 680 -19.69 11.81 -14.63
C ASN A 680 -19.43 10.31 -14.48
N ARG A 681 -20.46 9.46 -14.75
CA ARG A 681 -20.35 7.98 -14.65
C ARG A 681 -19.18 7.38 -15.47
N HIS A 682 -18.77 8.03 -16.57
CA HIS A 682 -17.77 7.51 -17.49
C HIS A 682 -16.43 8.25 -17.45
N TRP A 683 -16.38 9.49 -17.01
CA TRP A 683 -15.20 10.31 -17.02
C TRP A 683 -14.71 10.64 -15.62
N SER A 684 -13.46 10.37 -15.34
CA SER A 684 -12.77 10.83 -14.15
C SER A 684 -11.49 11.58 -14.53
N ALA A 685 -11.15 12.55 -13.72
CA ALA A 685 -9.91 13.31 -13.83
C ALA A 685 -9.21 13.33 -12.49
N SER A 686 -7.89 13.19 -12.49
CA SER A 686 -7.06 13.35 -11.30
C SER A 686 -5.81 14.15 -11.64
N GLY A 687 -5.20 14.77 -10.63
CA GLY A 687 -3.97 15.51 -10.83
C GLY A 687 -3.31 15.87 -9.52
N GLN A 688 -2.01 16.11 -9.62
CA GLN A 688 -1.19 16.63 -8.54
C GLN A 688 -0.20 17.65 -9.08
N TYR A 689 0.15 18.61 -8.25
CA TYR A 689 1.13 19.62 -8.53
C TYR A 689 1.88 19.99 -7.26
N TYR A 690 3.20 19.92 -7.29
CA TYR A 690 4.08 20.30 -6.19
C TYR A 690 5.12 21.30 -6.68
N TYR A 691 5.32 22.34 -5.89
CA TYR A 691 6.20 23.44 -6.19
C TYR A 691 7.09 23.79 -5.00
N ASP A 692 8.37 23.98 -5.22
CA ASP A 692 9.31 24.50 -4.22
C ASP A 692 9.35 26.03 -4.29
N LEU A 693 8.83 26.66 -3.22
CA LEU A 693 8.75 28.11 -3.10
C LEU A 693 10.10 28.76 -2.77
N THR A 694 11.04 27.98 -2.18
CA THR A 694 12.38 28.47 -1.83
C THR A 694 13.28 28.53 -3.05
N GLU A 695 13.25 27.48 -3.85
CA GLU A 695 14.11 27.36 -5.03
C GLU A 695 13.40 27.83 -6.31
N GLU A 696 12.10 28.15 -6.24
CA GLU A 696 11.27 28.61 -7.35
C GLU A 696 11.21 27.63 -8.53
N ILE A 697 11.09 26.30 -8.21
CA ILE A 697 11.06 25.23 -9.20
C ILE A 697 9.82 24.35 -9.05
N ASP A 698 9.36 23.82 -10.17
CA ASP A 698 8.40 22.73 -10.19
C ASP A 698 9.08 21.45 -9.67
N LEU A 699 8.45 20.76 -8.74
CA LEU A 699 8.94 19.46 -8.28
C LEU A 699 8.32 18.34 -9.11
N GLU A 700 7.01 18.36 -9.20
CA GLU A 700 6.25 17.37 -9.94
C GLU A 700 4.89 17.93 -10.31
N TRP A 701 4.41 17.56 -11.50
CA TRP A 701 3.01 17.65 -11.81
C TRP A 701 2.54 16.49 -12.68
N MET A 702 1.34 16.05 -12.41
CA MET A 702 0.67 14.99 -13.12
C MET A 702 -0.77 15.39 -13.40
N ALA A 703 -1.26 15.06 -14.58
CA ALA A 703 -2.66 15.19 -14.93
C ALA A 703 -3.12 13.91 -15.63
N SER A 704 -4.18 13.31 -15.15
CA SER A 704 -4.77 12.11 -15.71
C SER A 704 -6.24 12.34 -16.07
N LEU A 705 -6.64 11.86 -17.22
CA LEU A 705 -8.03 11.84 -17.68
C LEU A 705 -8.37 10.42 -18.11
N ARG A 706 -9.38 9.82 -17.49
CA ARG A 706 -9.82 8.46 -17.75
C ARG A 706 -11.25 8.44 -18.23
N TYR A 707 -11.48 7.76 -19.33
CA TYR A 707 -12.80 7.34 -19.75
C TYR A 707 -13.00 5.87 -19.39
N GLN A 708 -14.09 5.54 -18.73
CA GLN A 708 -14.46 4.20 -18.33
C GLN A 708 -15.85 3.87 -18.82
N SER A 709 -15.95 2.87 -19.69
CA SER A 709 -17.19 2.20 -20.06
C SER A 709 -17.49 1.07 -19.05
N ASP A 710 -18.62 0.39 -19.24
CA ASP A 710 -18.96 -0.76 -18.39
C ASP A 710 -18.03 -1.98 -18.64
N CYS A 711 -17.33 -2.04 -19.76
CA CYS A 711 -16.51 -3.18 -20.17
C CYS A 711 -15.09 -2.88 -20.62
N TRP A 712 -14.66 -1.61 -20.65
CA TRP A 712 -13.30 -1.20 -21.01
C TRP A 712 -12.98 0.19 -20.46
N TYR A 713 -11.71 0.55 -20.42
CA TYR A 713 -11.29 1.90 -20.10
C TYR A 713 -10.12 2.35 -20.98
N ILE A 714 -9.98 3.66 -21.13
CA ILE A 714 -8.82 4.32 -21.69
C ILE A 714 -8.43 5.47 -20.77
N GLY A 715 -7.14 5.55 -20.43
CA GLY A 715 -6.56 6.60 -19.61
C GLY A 715 -5.50 7.37 -20.39
N PHE A 716 -5.46 8.67 -20.19
CA PHE A 716 -4.43 9.58 -20.68
C PHE A 716 -3.76 10.19 -19.47
N THR A 717 -2.45 10.01 -19.32
CA THR A 717 -1.69 10.57 -18.21
C THR A 717 -0.52 11.36 -18.75
N TYR A 718 -0.35 12.56 -18.23
CA TYR A 718 0.82 13.41 -18.42
C TYR A 718 1.54 13.56 -17.09
N THR A 719 2.84 13.28 -17.07
CA THR A 719 3.71 13.46 -15.91
C THR A 719 4.90 14.33 -16.27
N ASN A 720 5.33 15.16 -15.34
CA ASN A 720 6.54 15.95 -15.43
C ASN A 720 7.18 15.99 -14.05
N GLN A 721 8.32 15.33 -13.89
CA GLN A 721 8.98 15.15 -12.60
C GLN A 721 10.39 15.67 -12.64
N LEU A 722 10.82 16.34 -11.56
CA LEU A 722 12.19 16.77 -11.39
C LEU A 722 13.10 15.54 -11.20
N VAL A 723 14.09 15.38 -12.08
CA VAL A 723 15.06 14.27 -12.03
C VAL A 723 16.34 14.69 -11.35
N LYS A 724 16.84 15.89 -11.68
CA LYS A 724 18.13 16.40 -11.18
C LYS A 724 18.01 17.87 -10.84
N TRP A 725 18.50 18.21 -9.67
CA TRP A 725 18.63 19.57 -9.20
C TRP A 725 19.96 19.75 -8.48
N ARG A 726 20.81 20.66 -8.94
CA ARG A 726 22.14 20.96 -8.42
C ARG A 726 23.13 19.77 -8.37
N ASN A 727 24.37 19.99 -8.74
CA ASN A 727 25.61 19.21 -8.49
C ASN A 727 25.92 17.90 -9.20
N GLU A 728 25.10 17.34 -10.06
CA GLU A 728 25.49 16.11 -10.77
C GLU A 728 26.23 16.34 -12.10
N VAL A 729 26.57 17.57 -12.45
CA VAL A 729 27.35 17.84 -13.67
C VAL A 729 28.79 18.10 -13.31
N VAL A 730 29.62 17.07 -13.33
CA VAL A 730 31.07 17.22 -13.36
C VAL A 730 31.44 17.95 -14.66
N GLY A 731 31.60 19.29 -14.57
CA GLY A 731 32.18 20.11 -15.62
C GLY A 731 31.24 21.01 -16.44
N GLY A 732 30.06 21.33 -15.98
CA GLY A 732 29.14 22.25 -16.69
C GLY A 732 28.44 23.27 -15.80
N ASP A 733 28.49 24.51 -16.21
CA ASP A 733 27.95 25.74 -15.58
C ASP A 733 26.41 25.83 -15.57
N SER A 734 25.63 24.77 -15.39
CA SER A 734 24.18 24.92 -15.44
C SER A 734 23.49 24.38 -14.17
N ASN A 735 23.10 25.26 -13.28
CA ASN A 735 22.13 25.09 -12.19
C ASN A 735 20.70 24.95 -12.72
N ASN A 736 20.46 24.38 -13.88
CA ASN A 736 19.13 24.24 -14.45
C ASN A 736 18.51 22.92 -14.01
N PRO A 737 17.25 22.94 -13.53
CA PRO A 737 16.53 21.71 -13.20
C PRO A 737 16.34 20.85 -14.45
N VAL A 738 16.51 19.55 -14.31
CA VAL A 738 16.27 18.57 -15.37
C VAL A 738 14.98 17.83 -15.04
N TYR A 739 14.07 17.79 -15.99
CA TYR A 739 12.77 17.15 -15.85
C TYR A 739 12.68 15.91 -16.73
N ASP A 740 12.02 14.89 -16.22
CA ASP A 740 11.51 13.77 -16.99
C ASP A 740 10.04 14.02 -17.29
N THR A 741 9.71 14.03 -18.59
CA THR A 741 8.34 14.30 -19.04
C THR A 741 7.82 13.10 -19.81
N ASN A 742 6.71 12.52 -19.36
CA ASN A 742 6.09 11.38 -20.00
C ASN A 742 4.61 11.65 -20.32
N ILE A 743 4.18 11.22 -21.50
CA ILE A 743 2.77 11.15 -21.90
C ILE A 743 2.45 9.69 -22.12
N SER A 744 1.51 9.15 -21.36
CA SER A 744 1.10 7.77 -21.46
C SER A 744 -0.38 7.63 -21.78
N VAL A 745 -0.69 6.59 -22.55
CA VAL A 745 -2.06 6.18 -22.86
C VAL A 745 -2.16 4.72 -22.47
N ASN A 746 -3.03 4.42 -21.53
CA ASN A 746 -3.30 3.07 -21.10
C ASN A 746 -4.70 2.63 -21.53
N PHE A 747 -4.81 1.39 -21.99
CA PHE A 747 -6.07 0.77 -22.37
C PHE A 747 -6.21 -0.55 -21.63
N GLY A 748 -7.38 -0.80 -21.08
CA GLY A 748 -7.67 -2.06 -20.40
C GLY A 748 -9.11 -2.50 -20.59
N ILE A 749 -9.31 -3.82 -20.45
CA ILE A 749 -10.60 -4.48 -20.56
C ILE A 749 -11.08 -4.80 -19.15
N GLN A 750 -12.36 -4.55 -18.92
CA GLN A 750 -13.05 -4.96 -17.71
C GLN A 750 -13.90 -6.20 -18.01
N GLY A 751 -13.70 -7.29 -17.30
CA GLY A 751 -14.38 -8.57 -17.56
C GLY A 751 -14.36 -9.50 -16.37
N PHE A 752 -14.76 -10.73 -16.58
CA PHE A 752 -15.15 -11.81 -15.67
C PHE A 752 -14.29 -12.08 -14.42
N ALA A 753 -13.10 -11.48 -14.28
CA ALA A 753 -12.19 -11.72 -13.14
C ALA A 753 -11.65 -10.45 -12.47
N THR A 754 -12.08 -9.27 -12.91
CA THR A 754 -11.61 -8.02 -12.29
C THR A 754 -12.46 -7.69 -11.05
N LYS A 755 -11.93 -8.00 -9.88
CA LYS A 755 -12.46 -7.46 -8.63
C LYS A 755 -12.27 -5.95 -8.61
N ASN A 756 -13.42 -5.26 -8.40
CA ASN A 756 -13.57 -3.88 -7.93
C ASN A 756 -12.96 -2.74 -8.75
N LYS A 757 -13.84 -2.04 -9.46
CA LYS A 757 -13.60 -0.73 -10.11
C LYS A 757 -12.95 0.33 -9.18
N ALA A 758 -13.23 0.27 -7.89
CA ALA A 758 -12.69 1.18 -6.88
C ALA A 758 -11.23 0.87 -6.51
N GLU A 759 -10.84 -0.41 -6.45
CA GLU A 759 -9.46 -0.80 -6.17
C GLU A 759 -8.50 -0.41 -7.29
N THR A 760 -8.95 -0.44 -8.55
CA THR A 760 -8.07 -0.07 -9.67
C THR A 760 -7.89 1.44 -9.76
N ALA A 761 -8.93 2.24 -9.50
CA ALA A 761 -8.82 3.70 -9.47
C ALA A 761 -8.13 4.22 -8.20
N ALA A 762 -8.35 3.57 -7.06
CA ALA A 762 -7.60 3.85 -5.83
C ALA A 762 -6.16 3.35 -5.91
N LYS A 763 -5.88 2.21 -6.58
CA LYS A 763 -4.52 1.75 -6.85
C LYS A 763 -3.81 2.57 -7.93
N GLU A 764 -4.51 3.19 -8.87
CA GLU A 764 -3.87 4.16 -9.78
C GLU A 764 -3.63 5.51 -9.11
N LEU A 765 -4.41 5.90 -8.11
CA LEU A 765 -4.09 7.00 -7.20
C LEU A 765 -3.05 6.57 -6.14
N ASP A 766 -3.03 5.28 -5.78
CA ASP A 766 -2.10 4.67 -4.84
C ASP A 766 -0.85 4.11 -5.56
N SER A 767 -0.93 3.76 -6.83
CA SER A 767 0.20 3.36 -7.68
C SER A 767 0.85 4.54 -8.39
N THR A 768 0.33 5.74 -8.24
CA THR A 768 1.16 6.92 -8.17
C THR A 768 1.86 6.90 -6.81
N ASP A 769 2.65 5.87 -6.56
CA ASP A 769 3.66 5.79 -5.50
C ASP A 769 4.68 6.94 -5.57
N ASN A 770 4.47 7.86 -6.47
CA ASN A 770 5.11 9.15 -6.63
C ASN A 770 4.37 10.28 -5.89
N ALA A 771 3.24 10.03 -5.20
CA ALA A 771 2.72 11.04 -4.30
C ALA A 771 3.78 11.28 -3.24
N ILE A 772 4.30 12.49 -3.17
CA ILE A 772 5.26 12.90 -2.12
C ILE A 772 4.63 12.50 -0.81
N THR A 773 5.05 11.35 -0.30
CA THR A 773 4.50 10.78 0.92
C THR A 773 4.69 11.79 2.03
N TYR A 774 3.61 12.11 2.67
CA TYR A 774 3.51 12.95 3.83
C TYR A 774 4.71 12.79 4.75
N GLY A 775 5.61 13.73 4.78
CA GLY A 775 6.67 13.73 5.75
C GLY A 775 8.08 14.07 5.27
N ARG A 776 8.44 13.88 4.02
CA ARG A 776 9.79 14.24 3.53
C ARG A 776 9.75 15.08 2.27
N PRO A 777 10.57 16.14 2.16
CA PRO A 777 10.78 16.84 0.92
C PRO A 777 11.31 15.88 -0.14
N PHE A 778 10.88 16.01 -1.39
CA PHE A 778 11.28 15.16 -2.50
C PHE A 778 12.80 14.94 -2.61
N TYR A 779 13.60 15.99 -2.51
CA TYR A 779 15.06 15.91 -2.61
C TYR A 779 15.80 15.56 -1.30
N LEU A 780 15.11 15.37 -0.20
CA LEU A 780 15.68 14.75 1.00
C LEU A 780 15.47 13.23 1.05
N ASN A 781 14.78 12.67 0.07
CA ASN A 781 14.67 11.23 -0.12
C ASN A 781 15.79 10.68 -1.03
N ASN A 782 16.49 11.54 -1.75
CA ASN A 782 17.62 11.20 -2.62
C ASN A 782 18.95 11.22 -1.88
#